data_df5c113372c925834a67a8b9704dad8f
#
_entry.id   df5c113372c925834a67a8b9704dad8f
#
_cell.length_a   1.000
_cell.length_b   1.000
_cell.length_c   1.000
_cell.angle_alpha   90.00
_cell.angle_beta   90.00
_cell.angle_gamma   90.00
#
_symmetry.space_group_name_H-M   'P 1'
#
loop_
_entity.id
_entity.type
_entity.pdbx_description
1 polymer ?
#
loop_
_entity_poly.entity_id
_entity_poly.type
_entity_poly.pdbx_seq_one_letter_code
_entity_poly.pdbx_strand_id
1 'polypeptide(L)'
;MSENDAKVMNDYEFPLYIFHEGSNSTAFEFFGAHKGVKDGVEGAYFRVWAPNAKSVSLIGDFNNWDRRKNPMKRLSDPTVWETFVAGVDEYFAYKYSVETAHRSIVDKADPYGIHMELHPSTATKYYDISDYEWHDGDWYELKKKTNVYKSPMNIYEAHLGSWRQYEDGSPYDYVKFAEEMSIYLKEMGYTHLELMPLAEYPYDGSWGYQVIGYYAPTSRYGTPKQFMEMVDIFHQNGIGVILDWVPAHFPKDSAGLFEFDGDCCYEYKDPLKREHAAWGTRVFDYGRGEVQSFLISNAVYWIEKFHVDGLRVDAVASMLYLDYDRRDGEWRPNKDGGHENYEAIEFLRKLNTAVFARNPDVLMIAEESTAWPLVTKPADVGGLGFNFKWNMGWMNDTLDYMRTDPIFRAGNHGKLTFSFFYAFSENYILPISHDEVVHGKASLVGKMSSSTMSGKLASLRAFIAYMMAHPGKKLNFMGNEFAQVIEWNYEKGLDWQIMNDEMHRKMHSFFKTINNLYKTTPAFWHDDDSWDGFKWICADDYTQSVISFRRINNADPNNPEEIICVCNFVPVKRTGYKIGVPYDGVYEEILSTDDLKYGGLGEVVNGKVKAVEYSMHGCDYSISLSIPPLSAMYFKCIPKEERKPRTKTASAKTSKAAGEPASQENVSAPKKRGRPKKTTTPQ
;
A
#
# COMPACT_ATOMS: atom_id res chain seq x y z
N MET A 1 8.39 25.37 -37.72
CA MET A 1 9.53 24.46 -37.97
C MET A 1 9.35 23.91 -39.37
N SER A 2 10.30 24.15 -40.25
CA SER A 2 10.24 23.71 -41.63
C SER A 2 10.48 22.22 -41.75
N GLU A 3 9.84 21.56 -42.74
CA GLU A 3 9.94 20.12 -43.03
C GLU A 3 11.35 19.58 -43.31
N ASN A 4 12.38 20.40 -43.22
CA ASN A 4 13.78 20.03 -43.49
C ASN A 4 14.65 19.82 -42.24
N ASP A 5 14.12 19.93 -41.01
CA ASP A 5 14.87 19.76 -39.78
C ASP A 5 14.66 18.41 -39.11
N ALA A 6 13.99 17.47 -39.74
CA ALA A 6 13.99 16.06 -39.30
C ALA A 6 15.33 15.40 -39.70
N LYS A 7 16.42 15.85 -39.08
CA LYS A 7 17.64 15.04 -38.96
C LYS A 7 17.21 13.75 -38.32
N VAL A 8 17.45 12.62 -39.00
CA VAL A 8 17.31 11.26 -38.39
C VAL A 8 18.11 11.29 -37.11
N MET A 9 17.44 11.41 -35.98
CA MET A 9 18.11 11.30 -34.65
C MET A 9 18.80 9.92 -34.65
N ASN A 10 20.07 9.89 -34.27
CA ASN A 10 20.80 8.65 -34.04
C ASN A 10 20.04 7.84 -32.98
N ASP A 11 20.03 6.51 -33.06
CA ASP A 11 19.28 5.60 -32.16
C ASP A 11 19.47 5.91 -30.66
N TYR A 12 20.53 6.63 -30.29
CA TYR A 12 20.87 7.02 -28.92
C TYR A 12 20.45 8.46 -28.54
N GLU A 13 20.17 9.34 -29.48
CA GLU A 13 19.94 10.76 -29.17
C GLU A 13 18.60 10.98 -28.45
N PHE A 14 17.54 10.32 -28.88
CA PHE A 14 16.22 10.49 -28.28
C PHE A 14 16.14 9.89 -26.86
N PRO A 15 16.56 8.63 -26.57
CA PRO A 15 16.59 8.09 -25.22
C PRO A 15 17.41 8.95 -24.23
N LEU A 16 18.54 9.51 -24.68
CA LEU A 16 19.38 10.37 -23.84
C LEU A 16 18.73 11.73 -23.60
N TYR A 17 18.10 12.33 -24.61
CA TYR A 17 17.38 13.59 -24.46
C TYR A 17 16.30 13.47 -23.38
N ILE A 18 15.40 12.48 -23.47
CA ILE A 18 14.33 12.28 -22.48
C ILE A 18 14.86 11.84 -21.12
N PHE A 19 16.06 11.20 -21.06
CA PHE A 19 16.72 10.86 -19.81
C PHE A 19 17.13 12.11 -19.05
N HIS A 20 17.74 13.09 -19.72
CA HIS A 20 18.12 14.37 -19.11
C HIS A 20 16.92 15.25 -18.75
N GLU A 21 15.84 15.18 -19.53
CA GLU A 21 14.58 15.88 -19.23
C GLU A 21 13.79 15.27 -18.06
N GLY A 22 14.23 14.13 -17.53
CA GLY A 22 13.56 13.45 -16.43
C GLY A 22 12.26 12.76 -16.81
N SER A 23 12.10 12.36 -18.08
CA SER A 23 10.89 11.74 -18.60
C SER A 23 11.09 10.36 -19.24
N ASN A 24 12.32 9.80 -19.15
CA ASN A 24 12.60 8.47 -19.66
C ASN A 24 12.11 7.39 -18.69
N SER A 25 10.92 6.87 -18.92
CA SER A 25 10.32 5.80 -18.11
C SER A 25 10.85 4.40 -18.43
N THR A 26 11.71 4.27 -19.45
CA THR A 26 12.33 3.00 -19.86
C THR A 26 13.85 3.10 -19.98
N ALA A 27 14.47 3.92 -19.16
CA ALA A 27 15.93 4.10 -19.15
C ALA A 27 16.68 2.78 -18.96
N PHE A 28 16.07 1.78 -18.32
CA PHE A 28 16.59 0.43 -18.17
C PHE A 28 16.77 -0.33 -19.51
N GLU A 29 16.12 0.10 -20.58
CA GLU A 29 16.32 -0.51 -21.92
C GLU A 29 17.59 0.01 -22.60
N PHE A 30 18.16 1.09 -22.09
CA PHE A 30 19.35 1.72 -22.63
C PHE A 30 20.57 1.54 -21.69
N PHE A 31 20.44 1.88 -20.41
CA PHE A 31 21.51 1.77 -19.43
C PHE A 31 21.65 0.35 -18.87
N GLY A 32 22.85 0.02 -18.35
CA GLY A 32 23.16 -1.31 -17.86
C GLY A 32 23.82 -2.17 -18.93
N ALA A 33 23.67 -3.49 -18.78
CA ALA A 33 24.27 -4.49 -19.65
C ALA A 33 23.21 -5.09 -20.58
N HIS A 34 23.41 -4.95 -21.89
CA HIS A 34 22.46 -5.41 -22.92
C HIS A 34 23.13 -6.30 -23.97
N LYS A 35 22.55 -7.47 -24.21
CA LYS A 35 22.96 -8.37 -25.29
C LYS A 35 22.91 -7.65 -26.64
N GLY A 36 23.92 -7.88 -27.47
CA GLY A 36 23.97 -7.27 -28.79
C GLY A 36 25.07 -7.85 -29.67
N VAL A 37 25.11 -7.37 -30.92
CA VAL A 37 26.09 -7.77 -31.92
C VAL A 37 26.87 -6.54 -32.34
N LYS A 38 28.21 -6.63 -32.35
CA LYS A 38 29.12 -5.61 -32.85
C LYS A 38 30.07 -6.20 -33.87
N ASP A 39 30.10 -5.62 -35.07
CA ASP A 39 30.93 -6.08 -36.18
C ASP A 39 30.80 -7.59 -36.47
N GLY A 40 29.58 -8.14 -36.31
CA GLY A 40 29.25 -9.54 -36.49
C GLY A 40 29.62 -10.46 -35.32
N VAL A 41 30.07 -9.92 -34.21
CA VAL A 41 30.46 -10.68 -33.00
C VAL A 41 29.39 -10.49 -31.93
N GLU A 42 28.89 -11.59 -31.37
CA GLU A 42 27.93 -11.55 -30.26
C GLU A 42 28.65 -11.17 -28.94
N GLY A 43 27.93 -10.44 -28.10
CA GLY A 43 28.42 -9.97 -26.81
C GLY A 43 27.39 -9.09 -26.09
N ALA A 44 27.86 -8.19 -25.23
CA ALA A 44 27.00 -7.23 -24.55
C ALA A 44 27.60 -5.82 -24.58
N TYR A 45 26.67 -4.83 -24.70
CA TYR A 45 26.97 -3.42 -24.47
C TYR A 45 26.77 -3.12 -23.00
N PHE A 46 27.69 -2.34 -22.42
CA PHE A 46 27.63 -1.84 -21.06
C PHE A 46 27.61 -0.33 -21.10
N ARG A 47 26.58 0.28 -20.51
CA ARG A 47 26.38 1.75 -20.51
C ARG A 47 26.13 2.26 -19.11
N VAL A 48 26.79 3.36 -18.75
CA VAL A 48 26.66 4.00 -17.44
C VAL A 48 26.72 5.50 -17.55
N TRP A 49 25.87 6.16 -16.78
CA TRP A 49 25.89 7.61 -16.59
C TRP A 49 26.87 7.97 -15.46
N ALA A 50 27.94 8.71 -15.78
CA ALA A 50 28.96 9.18 -14.84
C ALA A 50 29.50 10.53 -15.34
N PRO A 51 28.77 11.64 -15.09
CA PRO A 51 29.04 12.95 -15.71
C PRO A 51 30.37 13.57 -15.29
N ASN A 52 30.82 13.35 -14.06
CA ASN A 52 32.03 13.97 -13.51
C ASN A 52 33.27 13.06 -13.63
N ALA A 53 33.12 11.82 -14.13
CA ALA A 53 34.21 10.88 -14.28
C ALA A 53 35.25 11.37 -15.30
N LYS A 54 36.55 11.20 -15.03
CA LYS A 54 37.64 11.42 -16.00
C LYS A 54 37.77 10.25 -16.96
N SER A 55 37.70 9.04 -16.45
CA SER A 55 37.67 7.82 -17.23
C SER A 55 36.83 6.76 -16.50
N VAL A 56 36.25 5.86 -17.26
CA VAL A 56 35.55 4.67 -16.76
C VAL A 56 36.10 3.45 -17.47
N SER A 57 36.30 2.38 -16.74
CA SER A 57 36.67 1.08 -17.28
C SER A 57 35.75 0.00 -16.75
N LEU A 58 35.34 -0.92 -17.62
CA LEU A 58 34.62 -2.11 -17.18
C LEU A 58 35.63 -3.15 -16.69
N ILE A 59 35.45 -3.61 -15.46
CA ILE A 59 36.27 -4.65 -14.82
C ILE A 59 35.38 -5.81 -14.41
N GLY A 60 35.92 -7.02 -14.47
CA GLY A 60 35.17 -8.22 -14.11
C GLY A 60 35.95 -9.50 -14.39
N ASP A 61 35.30 -10.64 -14.22
CA ASP A 61 35.87 -11.97 -14.38
C ASP A 61 36.46 -12.17 -15.78
N PHE A 62 35.78 -11.65 -16.82
CA PHE A 62 36.18 -11.75 -18.23
C PHE A 62 37.55 -11.09 -18.56
N ASN A 63 38.02 -10.18 -17.70
CA ASN A 63 39.29 -9.49 -17.90
C ASN A 63 40.29 -9.57 -16.72
N ASN A 64 40.00 -10.46 -15.74
CA ASN A 64 40.70 -10.58 -14.47
C ASN A 64 40.78 -9.27 -13.68
N TRP A 65 39.68 -8.50 -13.70
CA TRP A 65 39.52 -7.22 -12.96
C TRP A 65 40.59 -6.16 -13.32
N ASP A 66 41.18 -6.27 -14.51
CA ASP A 66 42.22 -5.34 -14.99
C ASP A 66 41.59 -4.15 -15.71
N ARG A 67 41.60 -2.99 -15.06
CA ARG A 67 40.97 -1.74 -15.56
C ARG A 67 41.64 -1.20 -16.85
N ARG A 68 42.78 -1.72 -17.28
CA ARG A 68 43.46 -1.31 -18.53
C ARG A 68 42.89 -2.01 -19.76
N LYS A 69 42.18 -3.13 -19.58
CA LYS A 69 41.74 -3.98 -20.70
C LYS A 69 40.48 -3.51 -21.42
N ASN A 70 39.49 -3.00 -20.67
CA ASN A 70 38.21 -2.59 -21.22
C ASN A 70 37.87 -1.13 -20.84
N PRO A 71 38.66 -0.12 -21.33
CA PRO A 71 38.31 1.27 -21.13
C PRO A 71 37.04 1.58 -21.90
N MET A 72 36.14 2.33 -21.25
CA MET A 72 34.89 2.77 -21.84
C MET A 72 35.08 4.08 -22.62
N LYS A 73 34.26 4.32 -23.62
CA LYS A 73 34.27 5.54 -24.43
C LYS A 73 33.03 6.35 -24.10
N ARG A 74 33.16 7.67 -24.11
CA ARG A 74 32.03 8.57 -24.06
C ARG A 74 31.23 8.47 -25.36
N LEU A 75 29.89 8.49 -25.22
CA LEU A 75 29.00 8.61 -26.38
C LEU A 75 29.01 10.03 -26.95
N SER A 76 28.12 10.33 -27.88
CA SER A 76 27.85 11.72 -28.32
C SER A 76 27.47 12.63 -27.16
N ASP A 77 26.77 12.07 -26.17
CA ASP A 77 26.60 12.67 -24.85
C ASP A 77 27.84 12.40 -23.99
N PRO A 78 28.58 13.44 -23.58
CA PRO A 78 29.83 13.26 -22.84
C PRO A 78 29.64 12.80 -21.40
N THR A 79 28.40 12.68 -20.90
CA THR A 79 28.09 12.24 -19.54
C THR A 79 27.89 10.72 -19.47
N VAL A 80 27.73 10.05 -20.62
CA VAL A 80 27.46 8.62 -20.74
C VAL A 80 28.64 7.87 -21.33
N TRP A 81 28.97 6.74 -20.71
CA TRP A 81 30.08 5.87 -21.07
C TRP A 81 29.58 4.54 -21.60
N GLU A 82 30.21 4.03 -22.66
CA GLU A 82 29.88 2.76 -23.29
C GLU A 82 31.12 1.93 -23.57
N THR A 83 30.99 0.61 -23.41
CA THR A 83 31.93 -0.38 -23.98
C THR A 83 31.16 -1.61 -24.43
N PHE A 84 31.74 -2.37 -25.36
CA PHE A 84 31.25 -3.68 -25.80
C PHE A 84 32.24 -4.78 -25.39
N VAL A 85 31.70 -5.86 -24.84
CA VAL A 85 32.49 -7.07 -24.49
C VAL A 85 31.95 -8.25 -25.26
N ALA A 86 32.82 -8.91 -26.05
CA ALA A 86 32.48 -10.11 -26.80
C ALA A 86 32.45 -11.34 -25.93
N GLY A 87 31.58 -12.32 -26.24
CA GLY A 87 31.59 -13.64 -25.63
C GLY A 87 31.33 -13.62 -24.13
N VAL A 88 30.31 -12.83 -23.71
CA VAL A 88 29.91 -12.76 -22.31
C VAL A 88 29.00 -13.93 -21.94
N ASP A 89 29.36 -14.62 -20.86
CA ASP A 89 28.55 -15.69 -20.28
C ASP A 89 27.70 -15.17 -19.12
N GLU A 90 26.54 -15.78 -18.88
CA GLU A 90 25.74 -15.46 -17.69
C GLU A 90 26.55 -15.68 -16.40
N TYR A 91 26.17 -14.91 -15.36
CA TYR A 91 26.75 -14.92 -14.01
C TYR A 91 28.18 -14.37 -13.87
N PHE A 92 28.90 -13.97 -14.95
CA PHE A 92 30.16 -13.31 -14.69
C PHE A 92 29.95 -12.00 -13.91
N ALA A 93 30.83 -11.77 -12.92
CA ALA A 93 30.76 -10.58 -12.09
C ALA A 93 31.52 -9.41 -12.75
N TYR A 94 30.94 -8.19 -12.60
CA TYR A 94 31.58 -6.98 -13.13
C TYR A 94 31.28 -5.75 -12.28
N LYS A 95 32.12 -4.71 -12.45
CA LYS A 95 31.95 -3.36 -11.89
C LYS A 95 32.40 -2.30 -12.91
N TYR A 96 31.93 -1.10 -12.69
CA TYR A 96 32.51 0.11 -13.29
C TYR A 96 33.62 0.65 -12.41
N SER A 97 34.86 0.68 -12.92
CA SER A 97 36.01 1.31 -12.26
C SER A 97 36.12 2.74 -12.74
N VAL A 98 35.71 3.68 -11.88
CA VAL A 98 35.58 5.09 -12.19
C VAL A 98 36.76 5.89 -11.66
N GLU A 99 37.52 6.57 -12.54
CA GLU A 99 38.47 7.60 -12.16
C GLU A 99 37.70 8.92 -11.92
N THR A 100 37.67 9.36 -10.69
CA THR A 100 36.96 10.57 -10.29
C THR A 100 37.65 11.85 -10.78
N ALA A 101 36.95 13.00 -10.68
CA ALA A 101 37.53 14.31 -10.98
C ALA A 101 38.82 14.58 -10.17
N HIS A 102 38.93 14.01 -8.98
CA HIS A 102 40.09 14.14 -8.08
C HIS A 102 41.16 13.08 -8.27
N ARG A 103 41.06 12.24 -9.34
CA ARG A 103 41.99 11.15 -9.69
C ARG A 103 42.05 9.98 -8.68
N SER A 104 41.08 9.88 -7.78
CA SER A 104 40.85 8.65 -7.03
C SER A 104 40.12 7.64 -7.90
N ILE A 105 40.25 6.36 -7.57
CA ILE A 105 39.50 5.28 -8.23
C ILE A 105 38.45 4.76 -7.27
N VAL A 106 37.23 4.63 -7.77
CA VAL A 106 36.12 3.96 -7.08
C VAL A 106 35.53 2.89 -7.97
N ASP A 107 35.27 1.71 -7.41
CA ASP A 107 34.72 0.57 -8.15
C ASP A 107 33.23 0.42 -7.75
N LYS A 108 32.33 0.65 -8.70
CA LYS A 108 30.88 0.76 -8.52
C LYS A 108 30.13 -0.41 -9.14
N ALA A 109 29.12 -0.90 -8.46
CA ALA A 109 28.12 -1.78 -9.08
C ALA A 109 27.37 -1.02 -10.19
N ASP A 110 26.77 -1.76 -11.09
CA ASP A 110 25.95 -1.17 -12.14
C ASP A 110 24.63 -0.67 -11.56
N PRO A 111 24.31 0.63 -11.67
CA PRO A 111 23.05 1.18 -11.17
C PRO A 111 21.80 0.51 -11.78
N TYR A 112 21.91 -0.01 -13.00
CA TYR A 112 20.84 -0.70 -13.73
C TYR A 112 21.04 -2.23 -13.76
N GLY A 113 21.98 -2.76 -12.96
CA GLY A 113 22.25 -4.19 -12.87
C GLY A 113 21.04 -4.96 -12.33
N ILE A 114 20.67 -6.03 -13.03
CA ILE A 114 19.47 -6.82 -12.73
C ILE A 114 19.73 -8.03 -11.83
N HIS A 115 21.00 -8.32 -11.54
CA HIS A 115 21.43 -9.37 -10.61
C HIS A 115 22.71 -8.96 -9.92
N MET A 116 22.86 -9.24 -8.63
CA MET A 116 24.06 -8.90 -7.87
C MET A 116 24.65 -10.13 -7.17
N GLU A 117 25.90 -10.02 -6.77
CA GLU A 117 26.49 -11.01 -5.86
C GLU A 117 25.79 -10.94 -4.49
N LEU A 118 25.81 -12.08 -3.80
CA LEU A 118 25.39 -12.14 -2.41
C LEU A 118 26.40 -11.42 -1.52
N HIS A 119 25.91 -10.60 -0.60
CA HIS A 119 26.73 -9.94 0.42
C HIS A 119 27.64 -10.98 1.15
N PRO A 120 28.92 -10.68 1.47
CA PRO A 120 29.60 -9.37 1.43
C PRO A 120 30.19 -8.95 0.08
N SER A 121 30.09 -9.77 -0.97
CA SER A 121 30.43 -9.34 -2.33
C SER A 121 29.45 -8.30 -2.83
N THR A 122 29.89 -7.44 -3.77
CA THR A 122 29.15 -6.26 -4.20
C THR A 122 29.18 -6.00 -5.71
N ALA A 123 29.60 -6.99 -6.50
CA ALA A 123 29.62 -6.83 -7.94
C ALA A 123 28.23 -7.12 -8.54
N THR A 124 27.97 -6.50 -9.67
CA THR A 124 26.86 -6.87 -10.52
C THR A 124 27.19 -8.15 -11.29
N LYS A 125 26.23 -9.03 -11.46
CA LYS A 125 26.33 -10.20 -12.34
C LYS A 125 25.59 -9.92 -13.64
N TYR A 126 26.22 -10.27 -14.75
CA TYR A 126 25.52 -10.28 -16.03
C TYR A 126 24.46 -11.38 -16.04
N TYR A 127 23.25 -11.03 -16.37
CA TYR A 127 22.12 -11.95 -16.34
C TYR A 127 21.09 -11.55 -17.42
N ASP A 128 20.42 -12.52 -18.04
CA ASP A 128 19.38 -12.29 -19.05
C ASP A 128 18.05 -12.83 -18.55
N ILE A 129 17.00 -11.98 -18.53
CA ILE A 129 15.64 -12.36 -18.15
C ILE A 129 14.68 -12.41 -19.35
N SER A 130 15.19 -12.17 -20.57
CA SER A 130 14.34 -12.00 -21.76
C SER A 130 13.68 -13.28 -22.26
N ASP A 131 14.17 -14.43 -21.83
CA ASP A 131 13.69 -15.77 -22.19
C ASP A 131 12.67 -16.35 -21.19
N TYR A 132 12.29 -15.60 -20.16
CA TYR A 132 11.27 -16.06 -19.20
C TYR A 132 9.87 -16.03 -19.85
N GLU A 133 9.14 -17.14 -19.76
CA GLU A 133 7.78 -17.26 -20.25
C GLU A 133 6.76 -17.16 -19.10
N TRP A 134 5.92 -16.14 -19.15
CA TRP A 134 4.88 -15.88 -18.14
C TRP A 134 3.63 -16.74 -18.36
N HIS A 135 2.99 -17.19 -17.27
CA HIS A 135 1.77 -17.99 -17.28
C HIS A 135 0.58 -17.27 -16.61
N ASP A 136 0.67 -15.97 -16.40
CA ASP A 136 -0.25 -15.13 -15.63
C ASP A 136 -1.30 -14.38 -16.47
N GLY A 137 -1.53 -14.80 -17.72
CA GLY A 137 -2.47 -14.14 -18.63
C GLY A 137 -3.88 -13.97 -18.08
N ASP A 138 -4.41 -14.99 -17.37
CA ASP A 138 -5.74 -14.95 -16.74
C ASP A 138 -5.80 -13.89 -15.62
N TRP A 139 -4.72 -13.69 -14.88
CA TRP A 139 -4.61 -12.65 -13.87
C TRP A 139 -4.71 -11.24 -14.47
N TYR A 140 -3.98 -10.98 -15.56
CA TYR A 140 -4.07 -9.70 -16.27
C TYR A 140 -5.46 -9.42 -16.82
N GLU A 141 -6.15 -10.44 -17.34
CA GLU A 141 -7.53 -10.28 -17.79
C GLU A 141 -8.50 -10.00 -16.62
N LEU A 142 -8.23 -10.52 -15.45
CA LEU A 142 -8.98 -10.21 -14.23
C LEU A 142 -8.73 -8.77 -13.78
N LYS A 143 -7.47 -8.34 -13.73
CA LYS A 143 -7.08 -6.98 -13.35
C LYS A 143 -7.77 -5.92 -14.19
N LYS A 144 -7.76 -6.05 -15.51
CA LYS A 144 -8.42 -5.12 -16.44
C LYS A 144 -9.92 -4.95 -16.17
N LYS A 145 -10.58 -5.95 -15.60
CA LYS A 145 -12.01 -5.94 -15.28
C LYS A 145 -12.31 -5.49 -13.84
N THR A 146 -11.29 -5.39 -13.01
CA THR A 146 -11.43 -5.12 -11.59
C THR A 146 -11.31 -3.65 -11.29
N ASN A 147 -12.34 -3.05 -10.68
CA ASN A 147 -12.23 -1.72 -10.11
C ASN A 147 -11.66 -1.84 -8.69
N VAL A 148 -10.39 -1.49 -8.49
CA VAL A 148 -9.68 -1.62 -7.21
C VAL A 148 -10.34 -0.86 -6.06
N TYR A 149 -11.02 0.25 -6.35
CA TYR A 149 -11.73 1.04 -5.34
C TYR A 149 -13.00 0.35 -4.84
N LYS A 150 -13.66 -0.42 -5.72
CA LYS A 150 -14.93 -1.12 -5.47
C LYS A 150 -14.78 -2.64 -5.36
N SER A 151 -13.59 -3.10 -4.96
CA SER A 151 -13.26 -4.51 -4.79
C SER A 151 -12.64 -4.75 -3.40
N PRO A 152 -12.75 -5.97 -2.86
CA PRO A 152 -12.10 -6.30 -1.60
C PRO A 152 -10.57 -6.24 -1.79
N MET A 153 -9.89 -5.54 -0.89
CA MET A 153 -8.44 -5.53 -0.78
C MET A 153 -8.06 -5.81 0.67
N ASN A 154 -7.54 -7.00 0.89
CA ASN A 154 -7.03 -7.48 2.18
C ASN A 154 -5.60 -7.95 1.95
N ILE A 155 -4.65 -7.14 2.42
CA ILE A 155 -3.22 -7.27 2.15
C ILE A 155 -2.57 -8.03 3.30
N TYR A 156 -1.75 -9.00 2.98
CA TYR A 156 -0.84 -9.65 3.90
C TYR A 156 0.58 -9.13 3.68
N GLU A 157 1.12 -8.40 4.64
CA GLU A 157 2.49 -7.90 4.57
C GLU A 157 3.45 -8.94 5.12
N ALA A 158 4.53 -9.23 4.40
CA ALA A 158 5.48 -10.26 4.79
C ALA A 158 6.94 -9.89 4.49
N HIS A 159 7.82 -10.29 5.41
CA HIS A 159 9.26 -10.38 5.18
C HIS A 159 9.60 -11.81 4.76
N LEU A 160 10.06 -11.99 3.52
CA LEU A 160 10.28 -13.30 2.92
C LEU A 160 11.21 -14.17 3.77
N GLY A 161 12.34 -13.63 4.22
CA GLY A 161 13.39 -14.37 4.94
C GLY A 161 12.99 -14.88 6.32
N SER A 162 11.86 -14.39 6.89
CA SER A 162 11.45 -14.74 8.25
C SER A 162 9.98 -15.17 8.39
N TRP A 163 9.27 -15.41 7.30
CA TRP A 163 7.94 -16.02 7.40
C TRP A 163 8.05 -17.50 7.79
N ARG A 164 8.84 -18.26 7.02
CA ARG A 164 9.28 -19.63 7.34
C ARG A 164 10.71 -19.80 6.90
N GLN A 165 11.39 -20.76 7.49
CA GLN A 165 12.77 -21.14 7.18
C GLN A 165 12.89 -22.64 7.00
N TYR A 166 13.93 -23.09 6.32
CA TYR A 166 14.29 -24.50 6.26
C TYR A 166 14.75 -25.00 7.64
N GLU A 167 14.86 -26.31 7.82
CA GLU A 167 15.25 -26.92 9.10
C GLU A 167 16.63 -26.47 9.59
N ASP A 168 17.51 -26.08 8.69
CA ASP A 168 18.85 -25.54 8.99
C ASP A 168 18.87 -24.06 9.38
N GLY A 169 17.70 -23.42 9.37
CA GLY A 169 17.52 -21.99 9.68
C GLY A 169 17.77 -21.06 8.49
N SER A 170 18.09 -21.58 7.30
CA SER A 170 18.18 -20.74 6.10
C SER A 170 16.80 -20.28 5.63
N PRO A 171 16.67 -19.07 5.04
CA PRO A 171 15.42 -18.58 4.51
C PRO A 171 14.97 -19.44 3.32
N TYR A 172 13.65 -19.51 3.10
CA TYR A 172 13.12 -20.06 1.86
C TYR A 172 13.62 -19.29 0.65
N ASP A 173 13.86 -20.00 -0.47
CA ASP A 173 14.04 -19.36 -1.76
C ASP A 173 12.72 -18.82 -2.31
N TYR A 174 12.79 -18.01 -3.39
CA TYR A 174 11.62 -17.38 -4.00
C TYR A 174 10.51 -18.38 -4.36
N VAL A 175 10.89 -19.51 -4.97
CA VAL A 175 9.91 -20.50 -5.49
C VAL A 175 9.27 -21.24 -4.33
N LYS A 176 10.05 -21.74 -3.38
CA LYS A 176 9.55 -22.43 -2.19
C LYS A 176 8.61 -21.53 -1.35
N PHE A 177 8.98 -20.27 -1.20
CA PHE A 177 8.15 -19.29 -0.52
C PHE A 177 6.79 -19.13 -1.24
N ALA A 178 6.79 -18.98 -2.57
CA ALA A 178 5.56 -18.79 -3.32
C ALA A 178 4.65 -20.02 -3.29
N GLU A 179 5.21 -21.23 -3.40
CA GLU A 179 4.44 -22.47 -3.33
C GLU A 179 3.63 -22.61 -2.04
N GLU A 180 4.24 -22.28 -0.88
CA GLU A 180 3.56 -22.40 0.40
C GLU A 180 2.69 -21.19 0.72
N MET A 181 3.20 -19.98 0.47
CA MET A 181 2.53 -18.73 0.82
C MET A 181 1.26 -18.53 -0.02
N SER A 182 1.27 -18.84 -1.32
CA SER A 182 0.10 -18.66 -2.18
C SER A 182 -1.11 -19.48 -1.71
N ILE A 183 -0.86 -20.73 -1.30
CA ILE A 183 -1.90 -21.61 -0.73
C ILE A 183 -2.40 -21.04 0.59
N TYR A 184 -1.47 -20.62 1.46
CA TYR A 184 -1.80 -20.04 2.77
C TYR A 184 -2.66 -18.78 2.65
N LEU A 185 -2.29 -17.84 1.79
CA LEU A 185 -3.04 -16.60 1.58
C LEU A 185 -4.43 -16.84 1.03
N LYS A 186 -4.55 -17.75 0.06
CA LYS A 186 -5.83 -18.14 -0.53
C LYS A 186 -6.76 -18.74 0.52
N GLU A 187 -6.25 -19.63 1.36
CA GLU A 187 -6.99 -20.26 2.45
C GLU A 187 -7.42 -19.24 3.51
N MET A 188 -6.51 -18.33 3.89
CA MET A 188 -6.75 -17.30 4.89
C MET A 188 -7.64 -16.14 4.40
N GLY A 189 -7.96 -16.07 3.09
CA GLY A 189 -8.85 -15.05 2.52
C GLY A 189 -8.17 -13.71 2.25
N TYR A 190 -6.85 -13.67 2.13
CA TYR A 190 -6.12 -12.51 1.63
C TYR A 190 -6.24 -12.40 0.11
N THR A 191 -6.12 -11.18 -0.41
CA THR A 191 -6.23 -10.88 -1.84
C THR A 191 -4.90 -10.46 -2.45
N HIS A 192 -4.02 -9.87 -1.65
CA HIS A 192 -2.72 -9.39 -2.06
C HIS A 192 -1.66 -9.77 -1.02
N LEU A 193 -0.44 -9.95 -1.51
CA LEU A 193 0.77 -10.04 -0.71
C LEU A 193 1.55 -8.74 -0.90
N GLU A 194 1.91 -8.07 0.20
CA GLU A 194 2.88 -6.98 0.19
C GLU A 194 4.21 -7.49 0.73
N LEU A 195 5.24 -7.42 -0.08
CA LEU A 195 6.58 -7.88 0.27
C LEU A 195 7.41 -6.69 0.74
N MET A 196 7.95 -6.77 1.95
CA MET A 196 8.99 -5.84 2.40
C MET A 196 10.12 -5.78 1.37
N PRO A 197 10.97 -4.72 1.35
CA PRO A 197 11.83 -4.45 0.20
C PRO A 197 12.67 -5.65 -0.23
N LEU A 198 12.59 -6.00 -1.51
CA LEU A 198 13.34 -7.11 -2.13
C LEU A 198 14.35 -6.65 -3.19
N ALA A 199 14.53 -5.33 -3.39
CA ALA A 199 15.68 -4.83 -4.12
C ALA A 199 16.96 -5.11 -3.32
N GLU A 200 18.11 -5.37 -3.99
CA GLU A 200 19.35 -5.81 -3.33
C GLU A 200 19.88 -4.76 -2.33
N TYR A 201 20.27 -5.22 -1.15
CA TYR A 201 20.73 -4.41 -0.03
C TYR A 201 21.93 -5.05 0.70
N PRO A 202 22.84 -4.24 1.33
CA PRO A 202 24.07 -4.77 1.92
C PRO A 202 23.94 -5.22 3.36
N TYR A 203 22.87 -4.79 4.08
CA TYR A 203 22.75 -4.98 5.53
C TYR A 203 21.41 -5.59 5.91
N ASP A 204 21.41 -6.80 6.43
CA ASP A 204 20.18 -7.56 6.76
C ASP A 204 19.32 -6.86 7.79
N GLY A 205 19.93 -6.18 8.78
CA GLY A 205 19.22 -5.40 9.78
C GLY A 205 18.51 -4.15 9.25
N SER A 206 18.68 -3.81 7.97
CA SER A 206 17.87 -2.78 7.31
C SER A 206 16.54 -3.31 6.78
N TRP A 207 16.30 -4.63 6.82
CA TRP A 207 15.11 -5.30 6.27
C TRP A 207 14.85 -5.01 4.79
N GLY A 208 15.88 -4.57 4.06
CA GLY A 208 15.80 -4.17 2.67
C GLY A 208 15.62 -2.65 2.43
N TYR A 209 15.43 -1.83 3.46
CA TYR A 209 15.23 -0.38 3.29
C TYR A 209 16.51 0.40 2.94
N GLN A 210 17.70 -0.23 2.93
CA GLN A 210 18.96 0.39 2.49
C GLN A 210 19.41 -0.18 1.15
N VAL A 211 18.75 0.19 0.07
CA VAL A 211 18.92 -0.36 -1.27
C VAL A 211 20.23 0.06 -1.92
N ILE A 212 20.97 -0.90 -2.52
CA ILE A 212 22.15 -0.64 -3.38
C ILE A 212 21.92 -1.07 -4.83
N GLY A 213 21.09 -2.08 -5.07
CA GLY A 213 20.77 -2.60 -6.40
C GLY A 213 19.30 -2.39 -6.74
N TYR A 214 18.93 -1.19 -7.22
CA TYR A 214 17.53 -0.81 -7.45
C TYR A 214 16.80 -1.67 -8.47
N TYR A 215 17.52 -2.25 -9.44
CA TYR A 215 16.98 -3.08 -10.51
C TYR A 215 17.19 -4.60 -10.27
N ALA A 216 17.86 -4.99 -9.19
CA ALA A 216 18.16 -6.36 -8.88
C ALA A 216 17.27 -6.88 -7.74
N PRO A 217 16.47 -7.93 -7.94
CA PRO A 217 15.94 -8.72 -6.81
C PRO A 217 17.10 -9.24 -5.96
N THR A 218 16.95 -9.19 -4.62
CA THR A 218 18.04 -9.63 -3.75
C THR A 218 18.43 -11.08 -3.98
N SER A 219 19.73 -11.33 -4.09
CA SER A 219 20.29 -12.66 -4.30
C SER A 219 20.17 -13.59 -3.08
N ARG A 220 19.69 -13.09 -1.95
CA ARG A 220 19.45 -13.86 -0.72
C ARG A 220 18.50 -15.03 -0.92
N TYR A 221 17.55 -14.86 -1.82
CA TYR A 221 16.45 -15.82 -2.00
C TYR A 221 16.46 -16.48 -3.39
N GLY A 222 17.45 -16.18 -4.22
CA GLY A 222 17.58 -16.80 -5.53
C GLY A 222 17.94 -15.85 -6.66
N THR A 223 17.59 -16.23 -7.88
CA THR A 223 17.88 -15.50 -9.12
C THR A 223 16.71 -14.60 -9.53
N PRO A 224 16.94 -13.63 -10.43
CA PRO A 224 15.85 -12.82 -11.00
C PRO A 224 14.73 -13.65 -11.67
N LYS A 225 15.06 -14.74 -12.37
CA LYS A 225 14.05 -15.63 -12.96
C LYS A 225 13.23 -16.38 -11.90
N GLN A 226 13.83 -16.77 -10.78
CA GLN A 226 13.09 -17.35 -9.66
C GLN A 226 12.16 -16.33 -8.99
N PHE A 227 12.53 -15.04 -8.96
CA PHE A 227 11.62 -13.98 -8.53
C PHE A 227 10.44 -13.86 -9.49
N MET A 228 10.67 -13.91 -10.82
CA MET A 228 9.58 -13.91 -11.81
C MET A 228 8.66 -15.10 -11.62
N GLU A 229 9.20 -16.29 -11.40
CA GLU A 229 8.45 -17.52 -11.11
C GLU A 229 7.64 -17.40 -9.82
N MET A 230 8.17 -16.76 -8.78
CA MET A 230 7.44 -16.45 -7.55
C MET A 230 6.17 -15.63 -7.84
N VAL A 231 6.30 -14.54 -8.59
CA VAL A 231 5.18 -13.67 -8.95
C VAL A 231 4.15 -14.43 -9.80
N ASP A 232 4.61 -15.20 -10.78
CA ASP A 232 3.78 -16.03 -11.65
C ASP A 232 2.95 -17.07 -10.85
N ILE A 233 3.56 -17.71 -9.85
CA ILE A 233 2.86 -18.63 -8.93
C ILE A 233 1.76 -17.90 -8.14
N PHE A 234 2.02 -16.69 -7.62
CA PHE A 234 1.01 -15.92 -6.91
C PHE A 234 -0.17 -15.56 -7.82
N HIS A 235 0.11 -15.09 -9.05
CA HIS A 235 -0.92 -14.74 -10.03
C HIS A 235 -1.79 -15.94 -10.41
N GLN A 236 -1.20 -17.10 -10.67
CA GLN A 236 -1.94 -18.35 -10.94
C GLN A 236 -2.84 -18.78 -9.77
N ASN A 237 -2.52 -18.35 -8.53
CA ASN A 237 -3.34 -18.58 -7.35
C ASN A 237 -4.35 -17.45 -7.08
N GLY A 238 -4.41 -16.41 -7.91
CA GLY A 238 -5.32 -15.28 -7.78
C GLY A 238 -4.93 -14.32 -6.65
N ILE A 239 -3.64 -14.18 -6.36
CA ILE A 239 -3.05 -13.28 -5.36
C ILE A 239 -2.22 -12.22 -6.08
N GLY A 240 -2.54 -10.94 -5.85
CA GLY A 240 -1.73 -9.82 -6.34
C GLY A 240 -0.46 -9.62 -5.50
N VAL A 241 0.59 -9.14 -6.14
CA VAL A 241 1.89 -8.89 -5.49
C VAL A 241 2.21 -7.40 -5.47
N ILE A 242 2.38 -6.84 -4.28
CA ILE A 242 2.82 -5.46 -4.04
C ILE A 242 4.25 -5.52 -3.53
N LEU A 243 5.12 -4.68 -4.07
CA LEU A 243 6.49 -4.56 -3.61
C LEU A 243 6.68 -3.27 -2.83
N ASP A 244 7.29 -3.36 -1.66
CA ASP A 244 7.74 -2.19 -0.93
C ASP A 244 8.95 -1.57 -1.64
N TRP A 245 8.85 -0.30 -2.05
CA TRP A 245 9.78 0.40 -2.90
C TRP A 245 10.31 1.67 -2.22
N VAL A 246 11.62 1.85 -2.20
CA VAL A 246 12.33 2.86 -1.40
C VAL A 246 12.96 3.94 -2.28
N PRO A 247 12.19 4.93 -2.80
CA PRO A 247 12.74 6.03 -3.59
C PRO A 247 13.17 7.23 -2.74
N ALA A 248 12.98 7.16 -1.42
CA ALA A 248 13.26 8.31 -0.54
C ALA A 248 14.76 8.49 -0.28
N HIS A 249 15.50 7.40 -0.18
CA HIS A 249 16.90 7.45 0.24
C HIS A 249 17.67 6.19 -0.16
N PHE A 250 19.02 6.24 0.00
CA PHE A 250 19.90 5.11 -0.18
C PHE A 250 21.11 5.18 0.78
N PRO A 251 21.74 4.03 1.11
CA PRO A 251 22.85 3.98 2.06
C PRO A 251 24.12 4.62 1.50
N LYS A 252 25.00 5.04 2.40
CA LYS A 252 26.36 5.52 2.06
C LYS A 252 27.31 4.33 1.82
N ASP A 253 26.89 3.41 0.96
CA ASP A 253 27.70 2.26 0.58
C ASP A 253 28.60 2.62 -0.60
N SER A 254 29.88 2.29 -0.50
CA SER A 254 30.89 2.66 -1.50
C SER A 254 30.70 1.94 -2.85
N ALA A 255 30.07 0.77 -2.86
CA ALA A 255 29.77 0.04 -4.09
C ALA A 255 28.51 0.48 -4.80
N GLY A 256 27.58 1.13 -4.07
CA GLY A 256 26.28 1.61 -4.57
C GLY A 256 26.33 3.01 -5.18
N LEU A 257 25.18 3.71 -5.08
CA LEU A 257 24.97 5.02 -5.71
C LEU A 257 25.70 6.18 -5.02
N PHE A 258 26.11 5.98 -3.76
CA PHE A 258 26.77 7.01 -2.93
C PHE A 258 27.98 7.61 -3.63
N GLU A 259 27.97 8.92 -3.92
CA GLU A 259 29.04 9.65 -4.62
C GLU A 259 29.56 8.85 -5.84
N PHE A 260 28.65 8.48 -6.73
CA PHE A 260 28.89 7.44 -7.74
C PHE A 260 30.12 7.66 -8.59
N ASP A 261 30.39 8.88 -9.03
CA ASP A 261 31.56 9.24 -9.83
C ASP A 261 32.59 10.11 -9.06
N GLY A 262 32.50 10.07 -7.71
CA GLY A 262 33.35 10.84 -6.81
C GLY A 262 32.77 12.21 -6.44
N ASP A 263 31.54 12.51 -6.87
CA ASP A 263 30.75 13.67 -6.48
C ASP A 263 29.28 13.22 -6.31
N CYS A 264 28.45 14.11 -5.74
CA CYS A 264 27.00 13.89 -5.63
C CYS A 264 26.37 13.75 -7.02
N CYS A 265 26.10 12.51 -7.43
CA CYS A 265 25.59 12.15 -8.73
C CYS A 265 24.08 11.88 -8.67
N TYR A 266 23.64 11.07 -7.75
CA TYR A 266 22.23 10.72 -7.50
C TYR A 266 21.60 11.52 -6.35
N GLU A 267 22.41 11.99 -5.42
CA GLU A 267 22.00 12.73 -4.24
C GLU A 267 22.12 14.25 -4.43
N TYR A 268 21.41 14.99 -3.58
CA TYR A 268 21.55 16.46 -3.53
C TYR A 268 22.99 16.90 -3.22
N LYS A 269 23.46 17.94 -3.88
CA LYS A 269 24.76 18.58 -3.57
C LYS A 269 24.73 19.42 -2.29
N ASP A 270 23.58 20.01 -1.97
CA ASP A 270 23.41 20.84 -0.77
C ASP A 270 23.45 19.97 0.49
N PRO A 271 24.43 20.20 1.41
CA PRO A 271 24.54 19.43 2.65
C PRO A 271 23.29 19.47 3.54
N LEU A 272 22.48 20.53 3.46
CA LEU A 272 21.25 20.70 4.22
C LEU A 272 20.04 19.97 3.61
N LYS A 273 20.20 19.39 2.41
CA LYS A 273 19.17 18.60 1.73
C LYS A 273 19.53 17.11 1.61
N ARG A 274 20.83 16.80 1.51
CA ARG A 274 21.29 15.49 0.99
C ARG A 274 21.28 14.33 1.97
N GLU A 275 21.05 14.55 3.29
CA GLU A 275 21.13 13.48 4.29
C GLU A 275 19.87 13.40 5.14
N HIS A 276 19.45 12.15 5.43
CA HIS A 276 18.64 11.82 6.59
C HIS A 276 19.60 11.39 7.71
N ALA A 277 19.90 12.31 8.63
CA ALA A 277 20.93 12.11 9.64
C ALA A 277 20.62 10.96 10.61
N ALA A 278 19.34 10.80 11.00
CA ALA A 278 18.89 9.73 11.88
C ALA A 278 19.01 8.34 11.24
N TRP A 279 18.84 8.25 9.91
CA TRP A 279 18.93 6.98 9.17
C TRP A 279 20.35 6.72 8.62
N GLY A 280 21.21 7.72 8.62
CA GLY A 280 22.55 7.63 8.06
C GLY A 280 22.58 7.50 6.53
N THR A 281 21.54 7.91 5.83
CA THR A 281 21.34 7.72 4.40
C THR A 281 21.44 9.02 3.61
N ARG A 282 21.60 8.91 2.28
CA ARG A 282 21.53 10.01 1.31
C ARG A 282 20.10 10.17 0.79
N VAL A 283 19.71 11.38 0.47
CA VAL A 283 18.43 11.74 -0.18
C VAL A 283 18.68 11.91 -1.67
N PHE A 284 17.83 11.32 -2.51
CA PHE A 284 17.88 11.52 -3.95
C PHE A 284 17.66 12.99 -4.35
N ASP A 285 18.37 13.45 -5.39
CA ASP A 285 18.16 14.78 -5.98
C ASP A 285 16.95 14.76 -6.94
N TYR A 286 15.76 14.96 -6.39
CA TYR A 286 14.51 14.96 -7.17
C TYR A 286 14.42 16.12 -8.17
N GLY A 287 15.27 17.14 -8.06
CA GLY A 287 15.35 18.23 -9.03
C GLY A 287 16.16 17.88 -10.28
N ARG A 288 16.90 16.76 -10.25
CA ARG A 288 17.75 16.33 -11.36
C ARG A 288 16.99 15.39 -12.30
N GLY A 289 16.93 15.75 -13.60
CA GLY A 289 16.20 14.97 -14.60
C GLY A 289 16.67 13.53 -14.69
N GLU A 290 17.97 13.28 -14.69
CA GLU A 290 18.53 11.93 -14.76
C GLU A 290 18.14 11.06 -13.57
N VAL A 291 18.04 11.64 -12.37
CA VAL A 291 17.58 10.95 -11.17
C VAL A 291 16.09 10.65 -11.23
N GLN A 292 15.29 11.61 -11.74
CA GLN A 292 13.85 11.36 -11.99
C GLN A 292 13.66 10.21 -12.99
N SER A 293 14.41 10.22 -14.12
CA SER A 293 14.36 9.14 -15.10
C SER A 293 14.79 7.80 -14.51
N PHE A 294 15.85 7.77 -13.68
CA PHE A 294 16.30 6.55 -13.00
C PHE A 294 15.20 5.96 -12.12
N LEU A 295 14.57 6.76 -11.27
CA LEU A 295 13.54 6.31 -10.32
C LEU A 295 12.22 5.95 -11.03
N ILE A 296 11.76 6.76 -11.99
CA ILE A 296 10.54 6.48 -12.75
C ILE A 296 10.72 5.18 -13.56
N SER A 297 11.85 5.06 -14.24
CA SER A 297 12.20 3.85 -15.00
C SER A 297 12.30 2.62 -14.09
N ASN A 298 12.79 2.77 -12.86
CA ASN A 298 12.86 1.68 -11.89
C ASN A 298 11.47 1.19 -11.46
N ALA A 299 10.54 2.11 -11.17
CA ALA A 299 9.16 1.75 -10.86
C ALA A 299 8.48 1.00 -12.03
N VAL A 300 8.64 1.51 -13.24
CA VAL A 300 8.11 0.85 -14.47
C VAL A 300 8.76 -0.52 -14.68
N TYR A 301 10.06 -0.65 -14.42
CA TYR A 301 10.79 -1.92 -14.57
C TYR A 301 10.22 -3.03 -13.66
N TRP A 302 9.99 -2.76 -12.38
CA TRP A 302 9.39 -3.72 -11.48
C TRP A 302 7.99 -4.17 -11.94
N ILE A 303 7.21 -3.23 -12.46
CA ILE A 303 5.85 -3.51 -12.96
C ILE A 303 5.90 -4.30 -14.27
N GLU A 304 6.72 -3.88 -15.26
CA GLU A 304 6.67 -4.45 -16.61
C GLU A 304 7.58 -5.66 -16.82
N LYS A 305 8.68 -5.78 -16.08
CA LYS A 305 9.61 -6.91 -16.23
C LYS A 305 9.37 -8.00 -15.17
N PHE A 306 8.96 -7.62 -13.98
CA PHE A 306 8.69 -8.55 -12.89
C PHE A 306 7.21 -8.73 -12.56
N HIS A 307 6.32 -8.09 -13.33
CA HIS A 307 4.87 -8.21 -13.23
C HIS A 307 4.28 -7.91 -11.84
N VAL A 308 4.96 -7.12 -10.99
CA VAL A 308 4.37 -6.74 -9.71
C VAL A 308 3.13 -5.88 -9.94
N ASP A 309 2.09 -6.10 -9.13
CA ASP A 309 0.79 -5.43 -9.27
C ASP A 309 0.74 -4.04 -8.65
N GLY A 310 1.73 -3.70 -7.87
CA GLY A 310 1.82 -2.37 -7.29
C GLY A 310 3.09 -2.14 -6.50
N LEU A 311 3.29 -0.87 -6.17
CA LEU A 311 4.38 -0.40 -5.31
C LEU A 311 3.81 0.32 -4.10
N ARG A 312 4.24 -0.09 -2.91
CA ARG A 312 4.12 0.72 -1.71
C ARG A 312 5.35 1.62 -1.64
N VAL A 313 5.14 2.92 -1.71
CA VAL A 313 6.22 3.93 -1.73
C VAL A 313 6.55 4.31 -0.30
N ASP A 314 7.74 3.92 0.12
CA ASP A 314 8.28 4.13 1.46
C ASP A 314 8.55 5.59 1.76
N ALA A 315 8.25 6.02 2.98
CA ALA A 315 8.66 7.28 3.59
C ALA A 315 8.32 8.54 2.75
N VAL A 316 7.16 8.59 2.10
CA VAL A 316 6.74 9.73 1.27
C VAL A 316 6.77 11.06 2.06
N ALA A 317 6.40 11.04 3.33
CA ALA A 317 6.50 12.23 4.18
C ALA A 317 7.91 12.82 4.22
N SER A 318 8.95 11.98 4.26
CA SER A 318 10.35 12.43 4.27
C SER A 318 10.79 13.10 2.96
N MET A 319 10.10 12.77 1.86
CA MET A 319 10.33 13.38 0.55
C MET A 319 9.67 14.75 0.45
N LEU A 320 8.45 14.88 1.00
CA LEU A 320 7.61 16.08 0.86
C LEU A 320 8.12 17.28 1.69
N TYR A 321 8.81 17.03 2.80
CA TYR A 321 9.21 18.08 3.74
C TYR A 321 10.73 18.20 3.86
N LEU A 322 11.25 19.41 3.60
CA LEU A 322 12.68 19.76 3.69
C LEU A 322 13.22 19.73 5.11
N ASP A 323 12.36 19.90 6.10
CA ASP A 323 12.65 19.88 7.53
C ASP A 323 12.34 18.53 8.22
N TYR A 324 11.95 17.51 7.46
CA TYR A 324 11.62 16.19 8.02
C TYR A 324 12.80 15.63 8.83
N ASP A 325 12.54 15.32 10.11
CA ASP A 325 13.52 14.78 11.07
C ASP A 325 14.82 15.62 11.19
N ARG A 326 14.68 16.93 11.06
CA ARG A 326 15.79 17.90 11.16
C ARG A 326 15.48 18.97 12.21
N ARG A 327 16.55 19.48 12.84
CA ARG A 327 16.44 20.55 13.82
C ARG A 327 16.42 21.93 13.12
N ASP A 328 15.98 22.93 13.86
CA ASP A 328 16.05 24.32 13.39
C ASP A 328 17.48 24.70 13.01
N GLY A 329 17.63 25.23 11.78
CA GLY A 329 18.91 25.58 11.19
C GLY A 329 19.69 24.46 10.51
N GLU A 330 19.20 23.21 10.57
CA GLU A 330 19.81 22.04 9.90
C GLU A 330 19.13 21.71 8.55
N TRP A 331 18.25 22.56 8.08
CA TRP A 331 17.57 22.44 6.80
C TRP A 331 17.51 23.77 6.05
N ARG A 332 17.22 23.70 4.75
CA ARG A 332 17.09 24.87 3.89
C ARG A 332 15.64 25.02 3.42
N PRO A 333 14.99 26.18 3.65
CA PRO A 333 13.66 26.43 3.13
C PRO A 333 13.65 26.45 1.60
N ASN A 334 12.47 26.19 1.02
CA ASN A 334 12.23 26.32 -0.41
C ASN A 334 12.33 27.79 -0.86
N LYS A 335 12.18 28.02 -2.18
CA LYS A 335 12.28 29.37 -2.77
C LYS A 335 11.27 30.39 -2.24
N ASP A 336 10.17 29.93 -1.65
CA ASP A 336 9.09 30.76 -1.10
C ASP A 336 9.19 30.88 0.44
N GLY A 337 10.26 30.31 1.04
CA GLY A 337 10.52 30.34 2.49
C GLY A 337 9.77 29.25 3.29
N GLY A 338 9.09 28.34 2.63
CA GLY A 338 8.37 27.21 3.24
C GLY A 338 9.23 25.96 3.39
N HIS A 339 8.62 24.91 3.92
CA HIS A 339 9.27 23.61 4.19
C HIS A 339 8.93 22.53 3.16
N GLU A 340 8.04 22.80 2.22
CA GLU A 340 7.66 21.85 1.18
C GLU A 340 8.81 21.66 0.18
N ASN A 341 9.10 20.41 -0.16
CA ASN A 341 10.07 20.06 -1.20
C ASN A 341 9.38 20.02 -2.57
N TYR A 342 9.36 21.13 -3.28
CA TYR A 342 8.70 21.25 -4.59
C TYR A 342 9.27 20.28 -5.64
N GLU A 343 10.56 19.96 -5.57
CA GLU A 343 11.23 19.02 -6.47
C GLU A 343 10.68 17.60 -6.27
N ALA A 344 10.51 17.17 -5.02
CA ALA A 344 9.94 15.85 -4.72
C ALA A 344 8.43 15.78 -5.04
N ILE A 345 7.68 16.85 -4.79
CA ILE A 345 6.25 16.93 -5.14
C ILE A 345 6.06 16.76 -6.65
N GLU A 346 6.86 17.46 -7.44
CA GLU A 346 6.82 17.36 -8.90
C GLU A 346 7.25 15.97 -9.38
N PHE A 347 8.30 15.40 -8.79
CA PHE A 347 8.74 14.03 -9.06
C PHE A 347 7.63 13.01 -8.79
N LEU A 348 6.95 13.06 -7.64
CA LEU A 348 5.88 12.11 -7.29
C LEU A 348 4.70 12.20 -8.26
N ARG A 349 4.33 13.41 -8.69
CA ARG A 349 3.31 13.62 -9.74
C ARG A 349 3.72 13.02 -11.08
N LYS A 350 4.96 13.26 -11.50
CA LYS A 350 5.54 12.69 -12.71
C LYS A 350 5.57 11.16 -12.64
N LEU A 351 6.04 10.61 -11.52
CA LEU A 351 6.11 9.17 -11.28
C LEU A 351 4.75 8.52 -11.47
N ASN A 352 3.73 8.97 -10.72
CA ASN A 352 2.40 8.39 -10.78
C ASN A 352 1.77 8.56 -12.16
N THR A 353 1.94 9.73 -12.79
CA THR A 353 1.45 9.97 -14.16
C THR A 353 2.10 9.03 -15.16
N ALA A 354 3.42 8.84 -15.10
CA ALA A 354 4.15 7.96 -16.02
C ALA A 354 3.77 6.49 -15.84
N VAL A 355 3.66 6.04 -14.58
CA VAL A 355 3.27 4.66 -14.25
C VAL A 355 1.86 4.37 -14.75
N PHE A 356 0.86 5.20 -14.43
CA PHE A 356 -0.53 4.96 -14.85
C PHE A 356 -0.77 5.13 -16.34
N ALA A 357 0.00 6.00 -17.03
CA ALA A 357 -0.08 6.12 -18.49
C ALA A 357 0.32 4.82 -19.20
N ARG A 358 1.21 4.04 -18.62
CA ARG A 358 1.68 2.76 -19.16
C ARG A 358 0.89 1.57 -18.62
N ASN A 359 0.57 1.60 -17.34
CA ASN A 359 0.02 0.48 -16.57
C ASN A 359 -1.17 0.99 -15.72
N PRO A 360 -2.37 1.19 -16.30
CA PRO A 360 -3.50 1.82 -15.60
C PRO A 360 -4.09 0.97 -14.46
N ASP A 361 -3.83 -0.33 -14.46
CA ASP A 361 -4.42 -1.29 -13.53
C ASP A 361 -3.51 -1.64 -12.34
N VAL A 362 -2.41 -0.88 -12.14
CA VAL A 362 -1.48 -1.10 -11.01
C VAL A 362 -1.86 -0.28 -9.78
N LEU A 363 -1.26 -0.62 -8.67
CA LEU A 363 -1.42 0.06 -7.39
C LEU A 363 -0.19 0.91 -7.08
N MET A 364 -0.41 2.19 -6.78
CA MET A 364 0.59 3.09 -6.23
C MET A 364 0.11 3.52 -4.84
N ILE A 365 0.77 3.05 -3.80
CA ILE A 365 0.35 3.19 -2.40
C ILE A 365 1.37 4.07 -1.68
N ALA A 366 0.92 5.15 -1.04
CA ALA A 366 1.82 6.03 -0.29
C ALA A 366 1.88 5.66 1.19
N GLU A 367 3.08 5.47 1.73
CA GLU A 367 3.29 5.65 3.16
C GLU A 367 3.53 7.13 3.43
N GLU A 368 2.46 7.82 3.79
CA GLU A 368 2.51 9.24 4.14
C GLU A 368 1.81 9.44 5.48
N SER A 369 2.58 9.79 6.51
CA SER A 369 2.16 9.82 7.92
C SER A 369 1.66 11.18 8.40
N THR A 370 1.73 12.21 7.54
CA THR A 370 1.33 13.57 7.90
C THR A 370 -0.07 13.94 7.42
N ALA A 371 -0.47 15.17 7.61
CA ALA A 371 -1.74 15.72 7.12
C ALA A 371 -1.61 16.31 5.70
N TRP A 372 -0.66 15.85 4.88
CA TRP A 372 -0.53 16.31 3.49
C TRP A 372 -1.81 16.05 2.72
N PRO A 373 -2.40 17.07 2.06
CA PRO A 373 -3.68 16.93 1.39
C PRO A 373 -3.54 16.32 -0.02
N LEU A 374 -4.62 15.69 -0.50
CA LEU A 374 -4.78 15.23 -1.88
C LEU A 374 -3.71 14.21 -2.33
N VAL A 375 -3.22 13.38 -1.41
CA VAL A 375 -2.24 12.32 -1.75
C VAL A 375 -2.83 11.38 -2.79
N THR A 376 -4.11 11.00 -2.64
CA THR A 376 -4.80 10.03 -3.50
C THR A 376 -5.70 10.69 -4.56
N LYS A 377 -5.50 11.98 -4.82
CA LYS A 377 -6.19 12.65 -5.93
C LYS A 377 -5.27 12.79 -7.14
N PRO A 378 -5.82 12.81 -8.36
CA PRO A 378 -5.05 12.95 -9.59
C PRO A 378 -4.16 14.20 -9.61
N ALA A 379 -3.05 14.14 -10.33
CA ALA A 379 -2.08 15.24 -10.42
C ALA A 379 -2.66 16.51 -11.10
N ASP A 380 -3.57 16.36 -12.04
CA ASP A 380 -4.24 17.45 -12.77
C ASP A 380 -5.17 18.30 -11.90
N VAL A 381 -5.65 17.75 -10.77
CA VAL A 381 -6.42 18.50 -9.77
C VAL A 381 -5.57 18.94 -8.57
N GLY A 382 -4.23 18.83 -8.69
CA GLY A 382 -3.28 19.25 -7.67
C GLY A 382 -2.87 18.18 -6.67
N GLY A 383 -3.32 16.93 -6.84
CA GLY A 383 -2.94 15.80 -6.00
C GLY A 383 -1.55 15.24 -6.32
N LEU A 384 -1.12 14.22 -5.57
CA LEU A 384 0.12 13.49 -5.83
C LEU A 384 -0.08 12.31 -6.79
N GLY A 385 -1.32 11.86 -7.01
CA GLY A 385 -1.67 10.84 -7.99
C GLY A 385 -1.60 9.39 -7.52
N PHE A 386 -1.45 9.11 -6.22
CA PHE A 386 -1.50 7.74 -5.70
C PHE A 386 -2.92 7.16 -5.76
N ASN A 387 -3.05 5.83 -5.79
CA ASN A 387 -4.36 5.17 -5.63
C ASN A 387 -4.80 5.18 -4.17
N PHE A 388 -3.88 4.82 -3.27
CA PHE A 388 -4.15 4.64 -1.86
C PHE A 388 -3.06 5.26 -1.00
N LYS A 389 -3.40 5.43 0.26
CA LYS A 389 -2.50 5.91 1.31
C LYS A 389 -2.74 5.10 2.58
N TRP A 390 -1.69 4.77 3.33
CA TRP A 390 -1.81 4.20 4.66
C TRP A 390 -2.45 5.20 5.64
N ASN A 391 -3.42 4.74 6.45
CA ASN A 391 -4.05 5.55 7.49
C ASN A 391 -3.30 5.41 8.81
N MET A 392 -2.16 6.07 8.92
CA MET A 392 -1.31 6.04 10.12
C MET A 392 -2.02 6.68 11.33
N GLY A 393 -2.88 7.68 11.11
CA GLY A 393 -3.66 8.31 12.18
C GLY A 393 -4.62 7.33 12.83
N TRP A 394 -5.42 6.60 12.04
CA TRP A 394 -6.30 5.54 12.54
C TRP A 394 -5.50 4.46 13.29
N MET A 395 -4.38 4.03 12.74
CA MET A 395 -3.54 3.00 13.34
C MET A 395 -3.03 3.44 14.71
N ASN A 396 -2.45 4.63 14.83
CA ASN A 396 -1.94 5.15 16.10
C ASN A 396 -3.04 5.31 17.15
N ASP A 397 -4.16 5.94 16.79
CA ASP A 397 -5.27 6.19 17.72
C ASP A 397 -5.88 4.90 18.25
N THR A 398 -6.13 3.93 17.35
CA THR A 398 -6.78 2.68 17.74
C THR A 398 -5.86 1.76 18.54
N LEU A 399 -4.58 1.69 18.21
CA LEU A 399 -3.61 0.91 18.99
C LEU A 399 -3.39 1.53 20.38
N ASP A 400 -3.34 2.85 20.48
CA ASP A 400 -3.24 3.52 21.76
C ASP A 400 -4.51 3.30 22.63
N TYR A 401 -5.71 3.32 21.99
CA TYR A 401 -6.93 2.95 22.65
C TYR A 401 -6.89 1.50 23.19
N MET A 402 -6.39 0.54 22.40
CA MET A 402 -6.33 -0.86 22.80
C MET A 402 -5.29 -1.12 23.90
N ARG A 403 -4.22 -0.32 23.96
CA ARG A 403 -3.24 -0.33 25.08
C ARG A 403 -3.81 0.23 26.37
N THR A 404 -4.80 1.10 26.27
CA THR A 404 -5.46 1.72 27.44
C THR A 404 -6.20 0.67 28.26
N ASP A 405 -5.97 0.65 29.59
CA ASP A 405 -6.73 -0.22 30.50
C ASP A 405 -8.24 0.03 30.35
N PRO A 406 -9.05 -1.02 30.25
CA PRO A 406 -10.50 -0.90 30.04
C PRO A 406 -11.22 0.07 31.00
N ILE A 407 -10.72 0.24 32.22
CA ILE A 407 -11.29 1.19 33.20
C ILE A 407 -11.16 2.65 32.74
N PHE A 408 -10.17 2.98 31.90
CA PHE A 408 -9.92 4.32 31.39
C PHE A 408 -10.43 4.52 29.96
N ARG A 409 -10.98 3.51 29.30
CA ARG A 409 -11.43 3.56 27.90
C ARG A 409 -12.55 4.55 27.67
N ALA A 410 -13.40 4.79 28.65
CA ALA A 410 -14.44 5.80 28.58
C ALA A 410 -13.90 7.20 28.27
N GLY A 411 -12.80 7.60 28.92
CA GLY A 411 -12.14 8.89 28.66
C GLY A 411 -11.34 8.96 27.36
N ASN A 412 -11.10 7.83 26.70
CA ASN A 412 -10.35 7.71 25.45
C ASN A 412 -11.22 7.31 24.26
N HIS A 413 -12.55 7.28 24.41
CA HIS A 413 -13.50 6.78 23.43
C HIS A 413 -13.37 7.48 22.06
N GLY A 414 -13.04 8.76 22.07
CA GLY A 414 -12.81 9.55 20.85
C GLY A 414 -11.74 8.98 19.91
N LYS A 415 -10.76 8.21 20.41
CA LYS A 415 -9.73 7.55 19.58
C LYS A 415 -10.31 6.50 18.62
N LEU A 416 -11.47 5.93 18.94
CA LEU A 416 -12.18 5.02 18.03
C LEU A 416 -12.95 5.76 16.92
N THR A 417 -13.32 7.01 17.14
CA THR A 417 -14.23 7.73 16.26
C THR A 417 -13.57 8.90 15.53
N PHE A 418 -12.39 9.35 15.96
CA PHE A 418 -11.71 10.51 15.40
C PHE A 418 -11.35 10.31 13.91
N SER A 419 -10.92 9.11 13.52
CA SER A 419 -10.59 8.80 12.12
C SER A 419 -11.72 9.05 11.14
N PHE A 420 -12.97 9.02 11.59
CA PHE A 420 -14.13 9.27 10.71
C PHE A 420 -14.27 10.73 10.29
N PHE A 421 -13.64 11.67 10.96
CA PHE A 421 -13.61 13.07 10.50
C PHE A 421 -12.89 13.23 9.16
N TYR A 422 -11.98 12.30 8.84
CA TYR A 422 -11.20 12.34 7.61
C TYR A 422 -11.25 11.03 6.79
N ALA A 423 -12.04 10.04 7.22
CA ALA A 423 -12.08 8.69 6.62
C ALA A 423 -12.31 8.67 5.10
N PHE A 424 -12.91 9.72 4.54
CA PHE A 424 -13.23 9.85 3.11
C PHE A 424 -12.50 11.01 2.43
N SER A 425 -11.50 11.60 3.07
CA SER A 425 -10.65 12.63 2.46
C SER A 425 -9.68 12.04 1.44
N GLU A 426 -9.23 10.83 1.70
CA GLU A 426 -8.30 10.04 0.88
C GLU A 426 -8.82 8.60 0.72
N ASN A 427 -8.22 7.84 -0.19
CA ASN A 427 -8.47 6.41 -0.31
C ASN A 427 -7.52 5.67 0.64
N TYR A 428 -8.02 5.23 1.78
CA TYR A 428 -7.20 4.68 2.84
C TYR A 428 -7.07 3.17 2.80
N ILE A 429 -5.86 2.71 3.17
CA ILE A 429 -5.58 1.36 3.67
C ILE A 429 -5.36 1.48 5.18
N LEU A 430 -5.97 0.60 5.97
CA LEU A 430 -5.80 0.53 7.42
C LEU A 430 -4.62 -0.41 7.72
N PRO A 431 -3.42 0.12 8.08
CA PRO A 431 -2.24 -0.71 8.25
C PRO A 431 -2.11 -1.20 9.69
N ILE A 432 -1.85 -2.48 9.86
CA ILE A 432 -1.19 -3.04 11.05
C ILE A 432 0.09 -3.67 10.53
N SER A 433 1.10 -2.84 10.29
CA SER A 433 2.33 -3.16 9.56
C SER A 433 3.43 -3.72 10.49
N HIS A 434 4.55 -4.10 9.85
CA HIS A 434 5.77 -4.57 10.54
C HIS A 434 6.27 -3.58 11.59
N ASP A 435 6.21 -2.28 11.32
CA ASP A 435 6.69 -1.24 12.23
C ASP A 435 6.03 -1.25 13.59
N GLU A 436 4.81 -1.78 13.68
CA GLU A 436 4.07 -1.82 14.93
C GLU A 436 4.44 -2.99 15.85
N VAL A 437 5.23 -3.94 15.39
CA VAL A 437 5.53 -5.18 16.13
C VAL A 437 7.02 -5.41 16.38
N VAL A 438 7.81 -4.32 16.39
CA VAL A 438 9.28 -4.32 16.53
C VAL A 438 9.75 -3.25 17.52
N HIS A 439 11.03 -3.26 17.85
CA HIS A 439 11.75 -2.21 18.60
C HIS A 439 11.15 -1.86 19.97
N GLY A 440 10.67 -2.86 20.73
CA GLY A 440 10.11 -2.65 22.04
C GLY A 440 8.68 -2.13 22.05
N LYS A 441 8.01 -2.12 20.87
CA LYS A 441 6.60 -1.73 20.74
C LYS A 441 5.63 -2.83 21.17
N ALA A 442 6.09 -4.04 21.48
CA ALA A 442 5.39 -5.31 21.73
C ALA A 442 4.67 -5.88 20.49
N SER A 443 4.44 -7.20 20.47
CA SER A 443 3.60 -7.84 19.45
C SER A 443 2.16 -7.30 19.48
N LEU A 444 1.38 -7.52 18.41
CA LEU A 444 0.00 -7.00 18.36
C LEU A 444 -0.86 -7.50 19.53
N VAL A 445 -0.81 -8.80 19.85
CA VAL A 445 -1.51 -9.34 21.03
C VAL A 445 -0.92 -8.80 22.34
N GLY A 446 0.39 -8.52 22.36
CA GLY A 446 1.09 -7.89 23.48
C GLY A 446 0.56 -6.50 23.84
N LYS A 447 0.11 -5.72 22.82
CA LYS A 447 -0.48 -4.39 23.00
C LYS A 447 -1.89 -4.41 23.61
N MET A 448 -2.58 -5.54 23.58
CA MET A 448 -3.93 -5.65 24.12
C MET A 448 -3.90 -5.59 25.64
N SER A 449 -4.58 -4.60 26.22
CA SER A 449 -4.61 -4.39 27.67
C SER A 449 -5.50 -5.43 28.36
N SER A 450 -4.86 -6.42 28.98
CA SER A 450 -5.48 -7.42 29.86
C SER A 450 -4.39 -8.12 30.67
N SER A 451 -4.73 -8.56 31.89
CA SER A 451 -3.84 -9.35 32.72
C SER A 451 -3.77 -10.83 32.31
N THR A 452 -4.68 -11.30 31.47
CA THR A 452 -4.74 -12.70 31.03
C THR A 452 -4.61 -12.80 29.52
N MET A 453 -4.02 -13.89 29.02
CA MET A 453 -3.92 -14.15 27.58
C MET A 453 -5.32 -14.26 26.94
N SER A 454 -6.27 -14.92 27.59
CA SER A 454 -7.65 -15.00 27.10
C SER A 454 -8.29 -13.62 26.91
N GLY A 455 -8.10 -12.69 27.86
CA GLY A 455 -8.59 -11.31 27.72
C GLY A 455 -7.86 -10.53 26.64
N LYS A 456 -6.55 -10.74 26.45
CA LYS A 456 -5.80 -10.15 25.32
C LYS A 456 -6.33 -10.66 23.99
N LEU A 457 -6.55 -11.96 23.83
CA LEU A 457 -7.10 -12.57 22.63
C LEU A 457 -8.55 -12.10 22.36
N ALA A 458 -9.38 -11.95 23.39
CA ALA A 458 -10.73 -11.38 23.23
C ALA A 458 -10.67 -9.94 22.74
N SER A 459 -9.81 -9.09 23.33
CA SER A 459 -9.58 -7.73 22.89
C SER A 459 -9.07 -7.67 21.44
N LEU A 460 -8.15 -8.56 21.06
CA LEU A 460 -7.62 -8.63 19.71
C LEU A 460 -8.70 -9.01 18.70
N ARG A 461 -9.55 -10.01 19.00
CA ARG A 461 -10.68 -10.37 18.15
C ARG A 461 -11.65 -9.20 17.95
N ALA A 462 -11.99 -8.48 19.02
CA ALA A 462 -12.85 -7.31 18.95
C ALA A 462 -12.23 -6.19 18.09
N PHE A 463 -10.93 -5.93 18.26
CA PHE A 463 -10.17 -4.95 17.49
C PHE A 463 -10.14 -5.30 15.99
N ILE A 464 -9.80 -6.54 15.65
CA ILE A 464 -9.76 -6.98 14.24
C ILE A 464 -11.16 -6.93 13.61
N ALA A 465 -12.21 -7.31 14.34
CA ALA A 465 -13.57 -7.17 13.83
C ALA A 465 -13.94 -5.68 13.62
N TYR A 466 -13.54 -4.79 14.52
CA TYR A 466 -13.73 -3.35 14.30
C TYR A 466 -12.97 -2.87 13.05
N MET A 467 -11.70 -3.25 12.89
CA MET A 467 -10.89 -2.91 11.72
C MET A 467 -11.53 -3.40 10.41
N MET A 468 -12.01 -4.65 10.37
CA MET A 468 -12.61 -5.22 9.16
C MET A 468 -13.92 -4.53 8.77
N ALA A 469 -14.65 -4.00 9.73
CA ALA A 469 -15.88 -3.25 9.48
C ALA A 469 -15.67 -1.74 9.29
N HIS A 470 -14.52 -1.17 9.67
CA HIS A 470 -14.19 0.25 9.43
C HIS A 470 -14.01 0.52 7.93
N PRO A 471 -14.43 1.68 7.38
CA PRO A 471 -14.11 2.06 5.99
C PRO A 471 -12.61 2.02 5.69
N GLY A 472 -12.26 1.66 4.47
CA GLY A 472 -10.88 1.53 3.98
C GLY A 472 -10.45 0.08 3.74
N LYS A 473 -9.42 -0.11 2.91
CA LYS A 473 -8.81 -1.41 2.62
C LYS A 473 -8.00 -1.88 3.83
N LYS A 474 -7.55 -3.14 3.85
CA LYS A 474 -6.96 -3.78 5.04
C LYS A 474 -5.54 -4.22 4.77
N LEU A 475 -4.65 -4.03 5.75
CA LEU A 475 -3.31 -4.58 5.75
C LEU A 475 -2.99 -5.17 7.12
N ASN A 476 -2.44 -6.38 7.14
CA ASN A 476 -2.03 -7.09 8.33
C ASN A 476 -0.66 -7.72 8.13
N PHE A 477 0.26 -7.44 9.06
CA PHE A 477 1.60 -8.03 9.05
C PHE A 477 1.57 -9.49 9.51
N MET A 478 2.42 -10.31 8.91
CA MET A 478 2.59 -11.73 9.19
C MET A 478 2.78 -12.03 10.68
N GLY A 479 2.15 -13.11 11.16
CA GLY A 479 2.21 -13.55 12.55
C GLY A 479 1.12 -12.96 13.45
N ASN A 480 0.50 -11.85 13.09
CA ASN A 480 -0.60 -11.27 13.84
C ASN A 480 -1.84 -12.17 13.82
N GLU A 481 -2.07 -12.91 12.74
CA GLU A 481 -3.26 -13.74 12.51
C GLU A 481 -3.34 -14.97 13.40
N PHE A 482 -2.23 -15.41 13.95
CA PHE A 482 -2.22 -16.44 14.99
C PHE A 482 -1.77 -15.89 16.35
N ALA A 483 -1.75 -14.55 16.50
CA ALA A 483 -1.41 -13.83 17.70
C ALA A 483 -0.02 -14.17 18.25
N GLN A 484 1.03 -14.10 17.41
CA GLN A 484 2.40 -14.26 17.85
C GLN A 484 2.68 -13.41 19.09
N VAL A 485 3.24 -14.01 20.12
CA VAL A 485 3.42 -13.36 21.44
C VAL A 485 4.67 -12.49 21.47
N ILE A 486 5.74 -12.95 20.84
CA ILE A 486 7.01 -12.21 20.74
C ILE A 486 6.95 -11.19 19.61
N GLU A 487 7.76 -10.15 19.72
CA GLU A 487 7.99 -9.22 18.60
C GLU A 487 8.58 -9.95 17.40
N TRP A 488 8.32 -9.41 16.21
CA TRP A 488 8.95 -9.92 14.99
C TRP A 488 10.47 -9.77 15.07
N ASN A 489 11.18 -10.78 14.57
CA ASN A 489 12.63 -10.80 14.41
C ASN A 489 12.97 -11.31 13.01
N TYR A 490 13.64 -10.46 12.21
CA TYR A 490 14.00 -10.78 10.83
C TYR A 490 14.96 -11.97 10.67
N GLU A 491 15.74 -12.30 11.70
CA GLU A 491 16.71 -13.40 11.71
C GLU A 491 16.06 -14.79 11.88
N LYS A 492 14.80 -14.85 12.28
CA LYS A 492 14.13 -16.09 12.64
C LYS A 492 12.78 -16.20 11.96
N GLY A 493 12.40 -17.40 11.59
CA GLY A 493 11.04 -17.71 11.19
C GLY A 493 10.03 -17.33 12.27
N LEU A 494 8.78 -17.06 11.86
CA LEU A 494 7.68 -16.83 12.81
C LEU A 494 7.55 -18.03 13.77
N ASP A 495 7.02 -17.75 14.97
CA ASP A 495 6.84 -18.78 16.01
C ASP A 495 5.63 -19.69 15.70
N TRP A 496 5.73 -20.44 14.59
CA TRP A 496 4.68 -21.38 14.17
C TRP A 496 4.36 -22.46 15.19
N GLN A 497 5.26 -22.70 16.16
CA GLN A 497 5.08 -23.73 17.20
C GLN A 497 3.93 -23.38 18.14
N ILE A 498 3.62 -22.10 18.34
CA ILE A 498 2.49 -21.69 19.17
C ILE A 498 1.13 -22.15 18.61
N MET A 499 1.07 -22.52 17.33
CA MET A 499 -0.10 -23.15 16.73
C MET A 499 -0.41 -24.55 17.30
N ASN A 500 0.48 -25.13 18.11
CA ASN A 500 0.17 -26.33 18.91
C ASN A 500 -0.78 -26.02 20.08
N ASP A 501 -0.86 -24.75 20.50
CA ASP A 501 -1.85 -24.31 21.50
C ASP A 501 -3.23 -24.06 20.84
N GLU A 502 -4.28 -24.52 21.49
CA GLU A 502 -5.65 -24.39 21.01
C GLU A 502 -6.10 -22.93 20.90
N MET A 503 -5.66 -22.05 21.79
CA MET A 503 -6.05 -20.62 21.76
C MET A 503 -5.52 -19.93 20.50
N HIS A 504 -4.30 -20.22 20.09
CA HIS A 504 -3.69 -19.64 18.88
C HIS A 504 -4.31 -20.22 17.61
N ARG A 505 -4.59 -21.53 17.57
CA ARG A 505 -5.36 -22.14 16.46
C ARG A 505 -6.76 -21.52 16.31
N LYS A 506 -7.45 -21.26 17.42
CA LYS A 506 -8.76 -20.61 17.39
C LYS A 506 -8.69 -19.17 16.92
N MET A 507 -7.64 -18.43 17.30
CA MET A 507 -7.38 -17.08 16.77
C MET A 507 -7.13 -17.11 15.27
N HIS A 508 -6.29 -18.00 14.78
CA HIS A 508 -6.04 -18.21 13.35
C HIS A 508 -7.33 -18.56 12.59
N SER A 509 -8.16 -19.44 13.15
CA SER A 509 -9.48 -19.75 12.59
C SER A 509 -10.43 -18.54 12.55
N PHE A 510 -10.35 -17.66 13.54
CA PHE A 510 -11.08 -16.40 13.56
C PHE A 510 -10.64 -15.48 12.41
N PHE A 511 -9.32 -15.27 12.25
CA PHE A 511 -8.79 -14.47 11.13
C PHE A 511 -9.21 -15.02 9.78
N LYS A 512 -9.10 -16.34 9.57
CA LYS A 512 -9.58 -17.00 8.35
C LYS A 512 -11.06 -16.70 8.10
N THR A 513 -11.88 -16.78 9.12
CA THR A 513 -13.33 -16.54 8.98
C THR A 513 -13.62 -15.08 8.64
N ILE A 514 -13.03 -14.14 9.39
CA ILE A 514 -13.35 -12.72 9.20
C ILE A 514 -12.79 -12.16 7.90
N ASN A 515 -11.63 -12.61 7.45
CA ASN A 515 -11.06 -12.27 6.14
C ASN A 515 -11.97 -12.74 5.00
N ASN A 516 -12.45 -13.99 5.07
CA ASN A 516 -13.36 -14.52 4.06
C ASN A 516 -14.73 -13.81 4.12
N LEU A 517 -15.22 -13.47 5.31
CA LEU A 517 -16.43 -12.67 5.46
C LEU A 517 -16.26 -11.28 4.83
N TYR A 518 -15.15 -10.59 5.09
CA TYR A 518 -14.82 -9.32 4.44
C TYR A 518 -14.81 -9.46 2.93
N LYS A 519 -14.07 -10.45 2.40
CA LYS A 519 -13.93 -10.69 0.95
C LYS A 519 -15.27 -10.93 0.25
N THR A 520 -16.19 -11.62 0.91
CA THR A 520 -17.47 -12.04 0.31
C THR A 520 -18.65 -11.14 0.62
N THR A 521 -18.47 -10.07 1.40
CA THR A 521 -19.56 -9.17 1.82
C THR A 521 -19.34 -7.77 1.26
N PRO A 522 -19.95 -7.42 0.12
CA PRO A 522 -19.75 -6.12 -0.54
C PRO A 522 -20.01 -4.89 0.35
N ALA A 523 -20.86 -4.99 1.33
CA ALA A 523 -21.12 -3.91 2.28
C ALA A 523 -19.85 -3.42 3.02
N PHE A 524 -18.77 -4.22 3.10
CA PHE A 524 -17.54 -3.83 3.76
C PHE A 524 -16.54 -3.09 2.86
N TRP A 525 -16.71 -3.12 1.52
CA TRP A 525 -15.67 -2.61 0.62
C TRP A 525 -16.18 -1.93 -0.66
N HIS A 526 -17.48 -2.06 -1.03
CA HIS A 526 -17.97 -1.52 -2.30
C HIS A 526 -18.07 0.01 -2.29
N ASP A 527 -18.58 0.59 -1.21
CA ASP A 527 -18.73 2.04 -1.04
C ASP A 527 -17.83 2.54 0.12
N ASP A 528 -16.50 2.29 -0.02
CA ASP A 528 -15.49 2.61 1.01
C ASP A 528 -15.01 4.06 0.96
N ASP A 529 -15.41 4.81 -0.06
CA ASP A 529 -14.91 6.14 -0.40
C ASP A 529 -15.86 7.28 -0.02
N SER A 530 -17.02 6.95 0.60
CA SER A 530 -18.03 7.96 0.94
C SER A 530 -18.90 7.57 2.14
N TRP A 531 -19.60 8.58 2.66
CA TRP A 531 -20.61 8.40 3.70
C TRP A 531 -21.82 7.56 3.26
N ASP A 532 -21.97 7.26 1.97
CA ASP A 532 -23.07 6.41 1.50
C ASP A 532 -22.86 4.95 1.93
N GLY A 533 -21.62 4.50 2.05
CA GLY A 533 -21.25 3.17 2.55
C GLY A 533 -21.18 3.04 4.06
N PHE A 534 -21.39 4.14 4.81
CA PHE A 534 -21.25 4.14 6.27
C PHE A 534 -22.30 5.03 6.95
N LYS A 535 -22.91 4.53 8.02
CA LYS A 535 -23.79 5.33 8.89
C LYS A 535 -23.59 4.95 10.36
N TRP A 536 -23.36 5.94 11.21
CA TRP A 536 -23.40 5.72 12.65
C TRP A 536 -24.81 5.31 13.10
N ILE A 537 -24.88 4.39 14.05
CA ILE A 537 -26.05 4.14 14.89
C ILE A 537 -25.82 4.87 16.21
N CYS A 538 -24.74 4.54 16.92
CA CYS A 538 -24.34 5.22 18.15
C CYS A 538 -22.81 5.29 18.20
N ALA A 539 -22.27 6.51 18.11
CA ALA A 539 -20.83 6.77 18.14
C ALA A 539 -20.32 7.15 19.53
N ASP A 540 -21.20 7.55 20.44
CA ASP A 540 -20.88 8.35 21.63
C ASP A 540 -21.29 7.68 22.96
N ASP A 541 -21.58 6.37 22.97
CA ASP A 541 -21.80 5.65 24.23
C ASP A 541 -20.49 5.34 24.94
N TYR A 542 -19.74 6.41 25.25
CA TYR A 542 -18.45 6.34 25.93
C TYR A 542 -18.57 5.76 27.35
N THR A 543 -19.69 5.96 28.02
CA THR A 543 -19.90 5.47 29.38
C THR A 543 -19.92 3.96 29.45
N GLN A 544 -20.34 3.30 28.39
CA GLN A 544 -20.34 1.85 28.26
C GLN A 544 -19.21 1.32 27.36
N SER A 545 -18.44 2.22 26.72
CA SER A 545 -17.41 1.90 25.73
C SER A 545 -17.91 0.99 24.62
N VAL A 546 -19.13 1.32 24.13
CA VAL A 546 -19.79 0.62 23.02
C VAL A 546 -19.94 1.57 21.85
N ILE A 547 -19.64 1.08 20.64
CA ILE A 547 -19.96 1.76 19.39
C ILE A 547 -20.82 0.87 18.52
N SER A 548 -21.69 1.48 17.72
CA SER A 548 -22.46 0.75 16.72
C SER A 548 -22.65 1.58 15.45
N PHE A 549 -22.58 0.91 14.30
CA PHE A 549 -22.66 1.54 12.99
C PHE A 549 -23.16 0.56 11.94
N ARG A 550 -23.45 1.08 10.75
CA ARG A 550 -23.90 0.32 9.58
C ARG A 550 -22.87 0.43 8.47
N ARG A 551 -22.59 -0.70 7.83
CA ARG A 551 -21.91 -0.75 6.54
C ARG A 551 -22.95 -1.07 5.47
N ILE A 552 -22.89 -0.36 4.35
CA ILE A 552 -23.94 -0.34 3.34
C ILE A 552 -23.31 -0.54 1.97
N ASN A 553 -23.86 -1.44 1.17
CA ASN A 553 -23.57 -1.57 -0.24
C ASN A 553 -24.79 -1.04 -1.03
N ASN A 554 -24.59 0.02 -1.79
CA ASN A 554 -25.62 0.65 -2.61
C ASN A 554 -25.53 0.27 -4.10
N ALA A 555 -24.84 -0.81 -4.46
CA ALA A 555 -24.75 -1.28 -5.85
C ALA A 555 -26.14 -1.53 -6.46
N ASP A 556 -27.10 -2.01 -5.65
CA ASP A 556 -28.53 -2.02 -5.97
C ASP A 556 -29.28 -1.11 -5.00
N PRO A 557 -29.58 0.15 -5.38
CA PRO A 557 -30.30 1.08 -4.51
C PRO A 557 -31.70 0.63 -4.08
N ASN A 558 -32.32 -0.30 -4.82
CA ASN A 558 -33.65 -0.85 -4.49
C ASN A 558 -33.56 -1.97 -3.44
N ASN A 559 -32.40 -2.56 -3.25
CA ASN A 559 -32.17 -3.64 -2.30
C ASN A 559 -30.75 -3.56 -1.72
N PRO A 560 -30.44 -2.51 -0.94
CA PRO A 560 -29.12 -2.33 -0.36
C PRO A 560 -28.78 -3.47 0.60
N GLU A 561 -27.55 -3.97 0.51
CA GLU A 561 -27.03 -4.90 1.52
C GLU A 561 -26.49 -4.12 2.70
N GLU A 562 -27.00 -4.41 3.90
CA GLU A 562 -26.56 -3.73 5.11
C GLU A 562 -26.08 -4.71 6.18
N ILE A 563 -24.96 -4.35 6.80
CA ILE A 563 -24.40 -5.04 7.96
C ILE A 563 -24.34 -4.07 9.14
N ILE A 564 -24.97 -4.44 10.24
CA ILE A 564 -24.86 -3.72 11.50
C ILE A 564 -23.70 -4.27 12.30
N CYS A 565 -22.81 -3.39 12.76
CA CYS A 565 -21.65 -3.72 13.57
C CYS A 565 -21.84 -3.12 14.98
N VAL A 566 -21.61 -3.94 16.01
CA VAL A 566 -21.68 -3.53 17.43
C VAL A 566 -20.41 -4.00 18.10
N CYS A 567 -19.65 -3.08 18.70
CA CYS A 567 -18.38 -3.38 19.38
C CYS A 567 -18.44 -2.94 20.84
N ASN A 568 -18.06 -3.84 21.74
CA ASN A 568 -17.91 -3.60 23.18
C ASN A 568 -16.43 -3.80 23.57
N PHE A 569 -15.81 -2.73 23.97
CA PHE A 569 -14.37 -2.72 24.28
C PHE A 569 -14.04 -2.82 25.78
N VAL A 570 -15.01 -3.18 26.62
CA VAL A 570 -14.78 -3.39 28.06
C VAL A 570 -15.19 -4.80 28.49
N PRO A 571 -14.59 -5.34 29.57
CA PRO A 571 -14.86 -6.69 30.06
C PRO A 571 -16.19 -6.78 30.84
N VAL A 572 -17.24 -6.15 30.32
CA VAL A 572 -18.57 -6.10 30.96
C VAL A 572 -19.63 -6.53 29.94
N LYS A 573 -20.35 -7.60 30.28
CA LYS A 573 -21.51 -8.04 29.50
C LYS A 573 -22.64 -7.03 29.59
N ARG A 574 -23.26 -6.72 28.44
CA ARG A 574 -24.44 -5.86 28.38
C ARG A 574 -25.66 -6.70 28.03
N THR A 575 -26.71 -6.66 28.84
CA THR A 575 -27.95 -7.41 28.60
C THR A 575 -29.09 -6.43 28.31
N GLY A 576 -29.87 -6.74 27.28
CA GLY A 576 -30.99 -5.86 26.88
C GLY A 576 -30.53 -4.53 26.29
N TYR A 577 -29.32 -4.47 25.70
CA TYR A 577 -28.79 -3.28 25.06
C TYR A 577 -29.54 -2.99 23.78
N LYS A 578 -30.14 -1.79 23.69
CA LYS A 578 -30.98 -1.40 22.55
C LYS A 578 -30.21 -0.55 21.57
N ILE A 579 -30.36 -0.86 20.29
CA ILE A 579 -29.85 -0.03 19.18
C ILE A 579 -30.97 0.23 18.17
N GLY A 580 -30.95 1.43 17.57
CA GLY A 580 -31.81 1.76 16.44
C GLY A 580 -31.43 0.98 15.19
N VAL A 581 -32.43 0.58 14.42
CA VAL A 581 -32.24 -0.13 13.14
C VAL A 581 -33.18 0.41 12.07
N PRO A 582 -32.78 0.40 10.78
CA PRO A 582 -33.52 1.12 9.74
C PRO A 582 -34.82 0.44 9.29
N TYR A 583 -34.94 -0.88 9.43
CA TYR A 583 -36.03 -1.65 8.81
C TYR A 583 -36.80 -2.50 9.82
N ASP A 584 -38.11 -2.68 9.58
CA ASP A 584 -38.91 -3.76 10.18
C ASP A 584 -38.50 -5.08 9.56
N GLY A 585 -37.86 -5.93 10.35
CA GLY A 585 -37.32 -7.20 9.87
C GLY A 585 -36.75 -8.07 10.96
N VAL A 586 -36.04 -9.07 10.54
CA VAL A 586 -35.24 -9.94 11.43
C VAL A 586 -33.78 -9.69 11.19
N TYR A 587 -33.03 -9.45 12.26
CA TYR A 587 -31.60 -9.23 12.25
C TYR A 587 -30.88 -10.49 12.70
N GLU A 588 -30.19 -11.14 11.75
CA GLU A 588 -29.47 -12.39 12.00
C GLU A 588 -28.02 -12.12 12.35
N GLU A 589 -27.57 -12.65 13.48
CA GLU A 589 -26.16 -12.62 13.88
C GLU A 589 -25.33 -13.48 12.93
N ILE A 590 -24.46 -12.86 12.14
CA ILE A 590 -23.58 -13.53 11.18
C ILE A 590 -22.14 -13.70 11.70
N LEU A 591 -21.77 -12.95 12.72
CA LEU A 591 -20.49 -13.06 13.43
C LEU A 591 -20.66 -12.66 14.88
N SER A 592 -20.11 -13.45 15.80
CA SER A 592 -19.79 -13.05 17.17
C SER A 592 -18.34 -13.41 17.46
N THR A 593 -17.53 -12.46 17.91
CA THR A 593 -16.13 -12.72 18.26
C THR A 593 -16.00 -13.51 19.57
N ASP A 594 -17.09 -13.63 20.33
CA ASP A 594 -17.18 -14.41 21.57
C ASP A 594 -17.62 -15.88 21.36
N ASP A 595 -17.78 -16.31 20.11
CA ASP A 595 -18.12 -17.71 19.80
C ASP A 595 -17.01 -18.66 20.30
N LEU A 596 -17.42 -19.80 20.87
CA LEU A 596 -16.53 -20.87 21.36
C LEU A 596 -15.53 -21.36 20.32
N LYS A 597 -15.95 -21.39 19.05
CA LYS A 597 -15.06 -21.81 17.94
C LYS A 597 -13.85 -20.90 17.74
N TYR A 598 -13.93 -19.64 18.21
CA TYR A 598 -12.84 -18.67 18.17
C TYR A 598 -12.14 -18.47 19.52
N GLY A 599 -12.49 -19.27 20.54
CA GLY A 599 -11.96 -19.18 21.89
C GLY A 599 -12.63 -18.09 22.75
N GLY A 600 -13.84 -17.70 22.39
CA GLY A 600 -14.72 -16.89 23.23
C GLY A 600 -15.38 -17.72 24.32
N LEU A 601 -16.19 -17.05 25.17
CA LEU A 601 -16.92 -17.70 26.25
C LEU A 601 -18.19 -18.41 25.77
N GLY A 602 -18.76 -17.96 24.66
CA GLY A 602 -19.99 -18.49 24.08
C GLY A 602 -21.23 -18.31 24.97
N GLU A 603 -21.17 -17.41 25.94
CA GLU A 603 -22.28 -17.17 26.90
C GLU A 603 -23.43 -16.36 26.30
N VAL A 604 -23.22 -15.75 25.14
CA VAL A 604 -24.18 -14.92 24.46
C VAL A 604 -24.37 -15.37 23.03
N VAL A 605 -25.61 -15.70 22.70
CA VAL A 605 -26.05 -16.00 21.34
C VAL A 605 -27.33 -15.22 21.11
N ASN A 606 -27.30 -14.22 20.19
CA ASN A 606 -28.51 -13.48 19.84
C ASN A 606 -29.31 -14.18 18.75
N GLY A 607 -28.62 -14.90 17.83
CA GLY A 607 -29.23 -15.62 16.74
C GLY A 607 -30.03 -14.68 15.82
N LYS A 608 -31.36 -14.81 15.83
CA LYS A 608 -32.30 -13.99 15.03
C LYS A 608 -33.09 -13.06 15.94
N VAL A 609 -32.85 -11.76 15.85
CA VAL A 609 -33.52 -10.75 16.66
C VAL A 609 -34.55 -9.99 15.81
N LYS A 610 -35.78 -9.95 16.27
CA LYS A 610 -36.86 -9.22 15.59
C LYS A 610 -36.83 -7.74 15.96
N ALA A 611 -36.92 -6.88 14.96
CA ALA A 611 -37.11 -5.45 15.16
C ALA A 611 -38.48 -5.16 15.79
N VAL A 612 -38.53 -4.12 16.64
CA VAL A 612 -39.76 -3.58 17.24
C VAL A 612 -39.89 -2.12 16.83
N GLU A 613 -41.13 -1.67 16.67
CA GLU A 613 -41.45 -0.26 16.40
C GLU A 613 -41.20 0.57 17.66
N TYR A 614 -39.96 1.02 17.77
CA TYR A 614 -39.50 1.90 18.85
C TYR A 614 -38.35 2.75 18.31
N SER A 615 -38.63 4.04 18.15
CA SER A 615 -37.69 5.00 17.57
C SER A 615 -36.48 5.23 18.47
N MET A 616 -35.29 5.03 17.91
CA MET A 616 -34.01 5.20 18.62
C MET A 616 -32.89 5.51 17.62
N HIS A 617 -31.92 6.31 18.03
CA HIS A 617 -30.73 6.66 17.22
C HIS A 617 -31.08 7.16 15.80
N GLY A 618 -32.19 7.87 15.64
CA GLY A 618 -32.65 8.38 14.35
C GLY A 618 -33.27 7.32 13.42
N CYS A 619 -33.56 6.12 13.93
CA CYS A 619 -34.25 5.05 13.21
C CYS A 619 -35.64 4.83 13.81
N ASP A 620 -36.59 4.34 12.99
CA ASP A 620 -37.96 4.09 13.43
C ASP A 620 -38.12 2.78 14.22
N TYR A 621 -37.19 1.85 14.02
CA TYR A 621 -37.17 0.55 14.68
C TYR A 621 -35.97 0.39 15.58
N SER A 622 -36.03 -0.57 16.49
CA SER A 622 -34.91 -0.97 17.34
C SER A 622 -34.86 -2.48 17.53
N ILE A 623 -33.68 -2.96 17.90
CA ILE A 623 -33.47 -4.32 18.37
C ILE A 623 -32.81 -4.29 19.77
N SER A 624 -33.09 -5.33 20.55
CA SER A 624 -32.48 -5.50 21.87
C SER A 624 -31.52 -6.66 21.84
N LEU A 625 -30.25 -6.41 22.19
CA LEU A 625 -29.15 -7.36 22.10
C LEU A 625 -28.58 -7.67 23.50
N SER A 626 -27.98 -8.85 23.60
CA SER A 626 -26.98 -9.12 24.63
C SER A 626 -25.60 -9.01 23.99
N ILE A 627 -24.71 -8.19 24.60
CA ILE A 627 -23.37 -7.94 24.07
C ILE A 627 -22.34 -8.57 25.01
N PRO A 628 -21.52 -9.52 24.51
CA PRO A 628 -20.46 -10.14 25.33
C PRO A 628 -19.39 -9.13 25.77
N PRO A 629 -18.58 -9.44 26.77
CA PRO A 629 -17.40 -8.68 27.13
C PRO A 629 -16.35 -8.68 26.01
N LEU A 630 -15.63 -7.57 25.80
CA LEU A 630 -14.50 -7.49 24.86
C LEU A 630 -14.81 -8.16 23.51
N SER A 631 -15.89 -7.72 22.86
CA SER A 631 -16.44 -8.41 21.69
C SER A 631 -16.92 -7.46 20.60
N ALA A 632 -17.02 -7.99 19.41
CA ALA A 632 -17.74 -7.39 18.29
C ALA A 632 -18.71 -8.40 17.67
N MET A 633 -19.83 -7.89 17.17
CA MET A 633 -20.89 -8.68 16.55
C MET A 633 -21.35 -8.00 15.26
N TYR A 634 -21.67 -8.82 14.26
CA TYR A 634 -22.25 -8.35 13.01
C TYR A 634 -23.63 -8.96 12.80
N PHE A 635 -24.56 -8.14 12.36
CA PHE A 635 -25.93 -8.57 12.06
C PHE A 635 -26.28 -8.17 10.64
N LYS A 636 -26.90 -9.10 9.91
CA LYS A 636 -27.48 -8.86 8.59
C LYS A 636 -29.00 -8.74 8.72
N CYS A 637 -29.57 -7.69 8.13
CA CYS A 637 -31.02 -7.53 8.06
C CYS A 637 -31.62 -8.49 7.03
N ILE A 638 -32.67 -9.20 7.44
CA ILE A 638 -33.59 -9.91 6.54
C ILE A 638 -34.89 -9.09 6.57
N PRO A 639 -35.14 -8.26 5.54
CA PRO A 639 -36.33 -7.41 5.50
C PRO A 639 -37.58 -8.28 5.50
N LYS A 640 -38.62 -7.76 6.09
CA LYS A 640 -39.95 -8.38 6.01
C LYS A 640 -40.45 -8.19 4.59
N GLU A 641 -40.87 -9.28 3.89
CA GLU A 641 -41.48 -9.16 2.59
C GLU A 641 -42.65 -8.17 2.65
N GLU A 642 -42.61 -7.11 1.86
CA GLU A 642 -43.74 -6.21 1.71
C GLU A 642 -44.93 -7.04 1.21
N ARG A 643 -45.97 -7.16 2.04
CA ARG A 643 -47.26 -7.70 1.59
C ARG A 643 -47.72 -6.78 0.47
N LYS A 644 -47.66 -7.27 -0.79
CA LYS A 644 -48.31 -6.58 -1.93
C LYS A 644 -49.68 -6.10 -1.49
N PRO A 645 -50.07 -4.81 -1.69
CA PRO A 645 -51.38 -4.33 -1.30
C PRO A 645 -52.44 -5.21 -1.91
N ARG A 646 -53.28 -5.80 -1.10
CA ARG A 646 -54.45 -6.53 -1.57
C ARG A 646 -55.26 -5.57 -2.43
N THR A 647 -55.26 -5.73 -3.73
CA THR A 647 -56.15 -5.05 -4.66
C THR A 647 -57.56 -5.28 -4.18
N LYS A 648 -58.14 -4.19 -3.55
CA LYS A 648 -59.58 -4.15 -3.29
C LYS A 648 -60.26 -4.16 -4.64
N THR A 649 -60.88 -5.26 -4.99
CA THR A 649 -61.86 -5.34 -6.09
C THR A 649 -62.93 -4.33 -5.81
N ALA A 650 -62.90 -3.18 -6.48
CA ALA A 650 -64.00 -2.23 -6.48
C ALA A 650 -65.15 -2.77 -7.34
N SER A 651 -66.21 -3.13 -6.65
CA SER A 651 -67.52 -3.36 -7.31
C SER A 651 -68.00 -2.10 -7.99
N ALA A 652 -68.21 -2.17 -9.28
CA ALA A 652 -68.79 -1.14 -10.11
C ALA A 652 -70.19 -0.75 -9.61
N LYS A 653 -70.43 0.52 -9.35
CA LYS A 653 -71.77 1.11 -9.45
C LYS A 653 -71.69 2.29 -10.43
N THR A 654 -72.41 2.09 -11.54
CA THR A 654 -72.72 3.05 -12.57
C THR A 654 -73.60 4.19 -12.02
N SER A 655 -73.30 5.42 -12.34
CA SER A 655 -74.34 6.48 -12.59
C SER A 655 -73.73 7.58 -13.48
N LYS A 656 -74.58 7.94 -14.44
CA LYS A 656 -74.37 8.81 -15.60
C LYS A 656 -74.35 10.31 -15.26
N ALA A 657 -73.72 11.02 -16.16
CA ALA A 657 -74.15 12.24 -16.85
C ALA A 657 -73.60 13.62 -16.42
N ALA A 658 -72.91 14.17 -17.38
CA ALA A 658 -73.17 15.47 -18.07
C ALA A 658 -72.49 16.73 -17.51
N GLY A 659 -71.81 17.43 -18.43
CA GLY A 659 -71.70 18.85 -18.47
C GLY A 659 -70.30 19.46 -18.62
N GLU A 660 -69.83 19.61 -19.86
CA GLU A 660 -68.92 20.67 -20.29
C GLU A 660 -69.55 22.03 -20.36
N PRO A 661 -68.92 23.19 -20.66
CA PRO A 661 -67.48 23.49 -20.87
C PRO A 661 -66.98 24.89 -20.42
N ALA A 662 -65.74 25.19 -20.75
CA ALA A 662 -65.14 26.49 -21.14
C ALA A 662 -64.77 27.48 -20.01
N SER A 663 -63.64 28.13 -19.98
CA SER A 663 -62.79 28.91 -20.81
C SER A 663 -61.73 29.65 -19.97
N GLN A 664 -60.54 29.74 -20.49
CA GLN A 664 -59.61 30.89 -20.61
C GLN A 664 -59.58 31.94 -19.46
N GLU A 665 -58.44 32.36 -18.97
CA GLU A 665 -57.45 33.28 -19.48
C GLU A 665 -56.40 33.64 -18.41
N ASN A 666 -55.17 33.59 -18.77
CA ASN A 666 -54.10 34.56 -18.80
C ASN A 666 -53.76 35.48 -17.61
N VAL A 667 -52.45 35.64 -17.48
CA VAL A 667 -51.68 36.88 -17.24
C VAL A 667 -51.07 37.11 -15.86
N SER A 668 -49.78 37.04 -15.85
CA SER A 668 -48.69 37.97 -15.55
C SER A 668 -48.01 37.90 -14.18
N ALA A 669 -46.66 37.80 -14.31
CA ALA A 669 -45.68 38.22 -13.30
C ALA A 669 -45.74 39.76 -13.08
N PRO A 670 -45.34 40.29 -11.94
CA PRO A 670 -44.04 40.97 -12.01
C PRO A 670 -43.19 41.06 -10.71
N LYS A 671 -41.89 41.26 -11.01
CA LYS A 671 -40.87 42.19 -10.45
C LYS A 671 -40.40 42.16 -8.99
N LYS A 672 -39.07 42.02 -8.94
CA LYS A 672 -38.01 42.49 -8.04
C LYS A 672 -38.30 43.72 -7.15
N ARG A 673 -37.74 43.67 -5.91
CA ARG A 673 -37.08 44.76 -5.15
C ARG A 673 -36.73 44.18 -3.77
N GLY A 674 -35.59 44.37 -3.11
CA GLY A 674 -34.50 45.29 -3.17
C GLY A 674 -33.75 45.18 -1.83
N ARG A 675 -32.49 45.18 -1.85
CA ARG A 675 -31.55 45.14 -0.72
C ARG A 675 -31.60 46.45 0.08
N PRO A 676 -31.36 46.49 1.39
CA PRO A 676 -30.51 47.56 1.90
C PRO A 676 -29.28 47.05 2.70
N LYS A 677 -28.35 48.01 2.73
CA LYS A 677 -26.95 47.98 3.11
C LYS A 677 -26.71 47.97 4.62
N LYS A 678 -25.53 47.45 4.93
CA LYS A 678 -24.53 47.75 5.97
C LYS A 678 -24.84 48.80 7.03
N THR A 679 -24.48 48.47 8.28
CA THR A 679 -23.75 49.40 9.14
C THR A 679 -22.65 48.70 9.92
N THR A 680 -21.55 49.38 10.08
CA THR A 680 -20.22 49.08 10.58
C THR A 680 -20.08 49.29 12.06
N THR A 681 -19.27 48.43 12.70
CA THR A 681 -18.21 48.67 13.71
C THR A 681 -18.55 49.24 15.11
N PRO A 682 -17.67 49.17 16.14
CA PRO A 682 -16.62 48.22 16.48
C PRO A 682 -16.57 47.86 17.99
N GLN A 683 -15.96 46.80 18.38
CA GLN A 683 -14.90 46.67 19.38
C GLN A 683 -14.32 45.25 19.41
#